data_bc1262778d32cb342f52786adfdd597c
#
_entry.id   bc1262778d32cb342f52786adfdd597c
#
_cell.length_a   1.000
_cell.length_b   1.000
_cell.length_c   1.000
_cell.angle_alpha   90.00
_cell.angle_beta   90.00
_cell.angle_gamma   90.00
#
_symmetry.space_group_name_H-M   'P 1'
#
loop_
_entity.id
_entity.type
_entity.pdbx_description
1 polymer ?
#
loop_
_entity_poly.entity_id
_entity_poly.type
_entity_poly.pdbx_seq_one_letter_code
_entity_poly.pdbx_strand_id
1 'polypeptide(L)'
;TFSSRGLGDVYKRQEEDFYICSMSSQTIIYKGLMLPNAIDQFYIDIAKPNFEAKICLFHQRFSTNTLPKWHLAQPFRLLAHNGEINAIRGNRNWARARQSKFSSPLIPKINKFKDLVNETGSDSSALDNMIELLNKGGIDLFRALRMVLPPAWQNVHSIDQDLKAFHEYNSMHMEAWDGPAGIVLSDGRLAICLLDRNGLRPSRFQIDKDGIVTVGSEIGINPTKETNILSKGRISAGGIFAIDTETGELINQSEIDEKLKLSKPYRKWLKSSAHYLESSFFEFDGPVIKSITKERLLKASKYFMLYSEEKDSIIKPLAVESNEGTGSMGDDTALAALSKMPRQIYDYFRQQFAQVTNPPIDSLRESSVMSLETCFGPELNIFEETEEHARRIVTTSPVLSHKKLITLRKNKLFKIKEFNLAYDQSMSLKKAIIRLGDEVEKAVKDGYSIIQLNEDLPNEGELSINALLATGYIHQNLVKSGLRSDANILVSSASARDTHSIACLISFGATAVYPWLAFQIILDLTKRGEISGSPTGNCAKYRKGINKGLLKIISKIGISTISSYRGSQLHEIVGISSEVVDLCFTNTVSRIEGKTFKLLKKQDKKLMEYATSNLSDINPGGLLKFVHGGEYHSYNPDVVETLQRAVKTSSREEFDRYSHHVNNRPSSSLRDHLKIRSSLKPIDLSKVESAKNILKRFDSAGMSLGALSPVAHETLAEAMNELGARSNSGEGGEDSNRHNTIKMSKIKQVASGRFGVTPSYLVNAEVLQIKIAQGAKPGEGGQLPGGKVNDLIAKLRFSTPGITLISPPPHHDIYSIEDLAQLIFDLKQVNPNALVSVKLVAEPGVGTIACGVAKAYADLITISGHDGGTGASPLSSIRFAGSPWELGLAETHQALRSAGPVSYTHLRAHETRR
;
A
#
# COMPACT_ATOMS: atom_id res chain seq x y z
N THR A 1 6.02 29.80 -28.77
CA THR A 1 6.47 28.92 -29.87
C THR A 1 7.74 28.13 -29.57
N PHE A 2 8.51 28.47 -28.53
CA PHE A 2 9.70 27.69 -28.11
C PHE A 2 9.39 26.55 -27.15
N SER A 3 8.31 26.64 -26.35
CA SER A 3 8.02 25.66 -25.31
C SER A 3 7.56 24.28 -25.83
N SER A 4 6.80 24.24 -26.92
CA SER A 4 6.24 22.98 -27.44
C SER A 4 7.23 22.13 -28.25
N ARG A 5 8.25 22.75 -28.87
CA ARG A 5 9.34 22.02 -29.52
C ARG A 5 10.38 21.53 -28.50
N GLY A 6 10.64 22.31 -27.44
CA GLY A 6 11.62 21.97 -26.43
C GLY A 6 11.24 20.74 -25.61
N LEU A 7 10.00 20.61 -25.15
CA LEU A 7 9.54 19.45 -24.38
C LEU A 7 9.60 18.14 -25.18
N GLY A 8 9.14 18.12 -26.43
CA GLY A 8 9.17 16.92 -27.25
C GLY A 8 10.59 16.44 -27.63
N ASP A 9 11.55 17.37 -27.83
CA ASP A 9 12.92 17.02 -28.19
C ASP A 9 13.78 16.66 -26.95
N VAL A 10 13.45 17.21 -25.78
CA VAL A 10 14.09 16.86 -24.51
C VAL A 10 13.81 15.40 -24.13
N TYR A 11 12.57 14.91 -24.35
CA TYR A 11 12.23 13.52 -24.07
C TYR A 11 12.70 12.53 -25.15
N LYS A 12 12.99 13.00 -26.37
CA LYS A 12 13.46 12.14 -27.46
C LYS A 12 14.95 11.87 -27.45
N ARG A 13 15.76 12.70 -26.76
CA ARG A 13 17.22 12.63 -26.74
C ARG A 13 17.77 12.41 -25.32
N GLN A 14 17.09 11.67 -24.46
CA GLN A 14 17.66 11.28 -23.16
C GLN A 14 18.83 10.32 -23.38
N GLU A 15 20.01 10.87 -23.61
CA GLU A 15 21.22 10.26 -23.09
C GLU A 15 21.11 10.31 -21.55
N GLU A 16 21.44 9.25 -20.85
CA GLU A 16 21.18 9.08 -19.41
C GLU A 16 21.71 10.22 -18.53
N ASP A 17 22.61 11.04 -19.05
CA ASP A 17 23.32 12.11 -18.33
C ASP A 17 22.95 13.53 -18.76
N PHE A 18 22.00 13.73 -19.68
CA PHE A 18 21.58 15.05 -20.15
C PHE A 18 20.18 15.43 -19.64
N TYR A 19 20.10 16.54 -18.92
CA TYR A 19 18.84 17.08 -18.39
C TYR A 19 18.80 18.61 -18.50
N ILE A 20 17.68 19.15 -18.99
CA ILE A 20 17.44 20.60 -19.04
C ILE A 20 16.79 21.03 -17.74
N CYS A 21 17.55 21.74 -16.90
CA CYS A 21 17.08 22.21 -15.59
C CYS A 21 15.97 23.24 -15.72
N SER A 22 16.13 24.23 -16.61
CA SER A 22 15.12 25.25 -16.92
C SER A 22 15.22 25.70 -18.37
N MET A 23 14.06 26.01 -18.93
CA MET A 23 13.94 26.64 -20.26
C MET A 23 12.76 27.61 -20.20
N SER A 24 12.91 28.68 -19.44
CA SER A 24 11.88 29.67 -19.17
C SER A 24 12.46 31.07 -19.32
N SER A 25 11.64 32.02 -19.70
CA SER A 25 11.99 33.45 -19.71
C SER A 25 11.75 34.12 -18.34
N GLN A 26 11.15 33.40 -17.41
CA GLN A 26 10.73 33.93 -16.09
C GLN A 26 11.47 33.29 -14.92
N THR A 27 11.98 32.08 -15.08
CA THR A 27 12.62 31.32 -14.00
C THR A 27 13.97 30.76 -14.44
N ILE A 28 14.94 30.76 -13.53
CA ILE A 28 16.24 30.08 -13.68
C ILE A 28 16.38 29.08 -12.54
N ILE A 29 16.82 27.86 -12.85
CA ILE A 29 17.00 26.80 -11.89
C ILE A 29 18.47 26.40 -11.81
N TYR A 30 19.06 26.59 -10.66
CA TYR A 30 20.38 26.14 -10.29
C TYR A 30 20.27 24.85 -9.52
N LYS A 31 20.96 23.81 -9.93
CA LYS A 31 20.94 22.52 -9.21
C LYS A 31 22.24 21.75 -9.37
N GLY A 32 22.54 20.91 -8.39
CA GLY A 32 23.71 20.04 -8.39
C GLY A 32 23.78 19.22 -7.12
N LEU A 33 24.68 18.26 -7.11
CA LEU A 33 25.05 17.48 -5.93
C LEU A 33 26.23 18.17 -5.24
N MET A 34 25.95 19.20 -4.44
CA MET A 34 26.96 20.00 -3.76
C MET A 34 26.45 20.41 -2.37
N LEU A 35 27.39 20.81 -1.52
CA LEU A 35 27.03 21.40 -0.22
C LEU A 35 26.38 22.77 -0.44
N PRO A 36 25.44 23.19 0.41
CA PRO A 36 24.77 24.49 0.27
C PRO A 36 25.71 25.69 0.22
N ASN A 37 26.80 25.66 0.99
CA ASN A 37 27.78 26.69 1.05
C ASN A 37 28.77 26.71 -0.15
N ALA A 38 28.60 25.82 -1.10
CA ALA A 38 29.42 25.79 -2.34
C ALA A 38 28.62 26.28 -3.56
N ILE A 39 27.36 26.64 -3.40
CA ILE A 39 26.47 26.96 -4.54
C ILE A 39 26.90 28.27 -5.24
N ASP A 40 27.25 29.27 -4.49
CA ASP A 40 27.75 30.57 -4.99
C ASP A 40 29.15 30.50 -5.56
N GLN A 41 29.98 29.54 -5.10
CA GLN A 41 31.30 29.28 -5.67
C GLN A 41 31.20 28.54 -7.01
N PHE A 42 30.20 27.71 -7.17
CA PHE A 42 29.96 26.97 -8.42
C PHE A 42 29.18 27.79 -9.46
N TYR A 43 28.16 28.51 -9.03
CA TYR A 43 27.36 29.40 -9.84
C TYR A 43 27.71 30.86 -9.50
N ILE A 44 28.76 31.34 -10.09
CA ILE A 44 29.39 32.64 -9.78
C ILE A 44 28.50 33.86 -10.05
N ASP A 45 27.42 33.69 -10.83
CA ASP A 45 26.45 34.75 -11.08
C ASP A 45 25.53 34.99 -9.85
N ILE A 46 25.29 34.00 -9.02
CA ILE A 46 24.52 34.12 -7.76
C ILE A 46 25.27 35.01 -6.76
N ALA A 47 26.62 34.96 -6.75
CA ALA A 47 27.44 35.74 -5.86
C ALA A 47 27.58 37.23 -6.28
N LYS A 48 27.09 37.62 -7.46
CA LYS A 48 27.22 39.00 -7.92
C LYS A 48 26.30 39.94 -7.14
N PRO A 49 26.79 41.17 -6.76
CA PRO A 49 25.99 42.13 -5.99
C PRO A 49 24.69 42.59 -6.67
N ASN A 50 24.61 42.49 -7.99
CA ASN A 50 23.44 42.86 -8.77
C ASN A 50 22.53 41.66 -9.13
N PHE A 51 22.74 40.51 -8.53
CA PHE A 51 21.84 39.39 -8.65
C PHE A 51 20.63 39.59 -7.73
N GLU A 52 19.49 39.81 -8.32
CA GLU A 52 18.24 40.07 -7.62
C GLU A 52 17.16 39.09 -8.09
N ALA A 53 16.28 38.63 -7.18
CA ALA A 53 15.13 37.78 -7.45
C ALA A 53 13.97 38.16 -6.55
N LYS A 54 12.75 38.22 -7.12
CA LYS A 54 11.52 38.40 -6.35
C LYS A 54 11.10 37.13 -5.60
N ILE A 55 11.44 35.97 -6.14
CA ILE A 55 11.09 34.66 -5.60
C ILE A 55 12.37 33.83 -5.50
N CYS A 56 12.63 33.30 -4.31
CA CYS A 56 13.69 32.32 -4.09
C CYS A 56 13.07 31.03 -3.57
N LEU A 57 13.02 30.00 -4.40
CA LEU A 57 12.54 28.67 -4.06
C LEU A 57 13.73 27.72 -3.99
N PHE A 58 13.93 27.03 -2.88
CA PHE A 58 15.07 26.15 -2.70
C PHE A 58 14.72 24.86 -1.96
N HIS A 59 15.53 23.84 -2.17
CA HIS A 59 15.45 22.58 -1.46
C HIS A 59 16.86 22.09 -1.14
N GLN A 60 17.21 21.98 0.12
CA GLN A 60 18.57 21.67 0.56
C GLN A 60 18.92 20.19 0.40
N ARG A 61 17.93 19.29 0.47
CA ARG A 61 18.17 17.86 0.51
C ARG A 61 17.75 17.14 -0.76
N PHE A 62 18.44 16.04 -0.97
CA PHE A 62 18.16 15.06 -2.00
C PHE A 62 17.07 14.10 -1.54
N SER A 63 16.35 13.48 -2.48
CA SER A 63 15.41 12.39 -2.15
C SER A 63 16.17 11.23 -1.48
N THR A 64 15.64 10.74 -0.37
CA THR A 64 16.23 9.62 0.39
C THR A 64 15.94 8.27 -0.24
N ASN A 65 14.88 8.19 -1.06
CA ASN A 65 14.36 6.95 -1.64
C ASN A 65 14.80 6.69 -3.08
N THR A 66 15.72 7.49 -3.60
CA THR A 66 16.31 7.30 -4.93
C THR A 66 17.82 7.35 -4.86
N LEU A 67 18.50 6.66 -5.77
CA LEU A 67 19.94 6.84 -5.93
C LEU A 67 20.19 8.29 -6.34
N PRO A 68 21.15 8.97 -5.69
CA PRO A 68 21.47 10.35 -6.00
C PRO A 68 21.92 10.52 -7.46
N LYS A 69 21.12 11.28 -8.21
CA LYS A 69 21.48 11.73 -9.56
C LYS A 69 21.26 13.23 -9.59
N TRP A 70 22.20 13.97 -10.15
CA TRP A 70 22.19 15.44 -10.13
C TRP A 70 20.88 16.04 -10.67
N HIS A 71 20.29 15.44 -11.71
CA HIS A 71 19.04 15.92 -12.31
C HIS A 71 17.80 15.68 -11.43
N LEU A 72 17.90 14.78 -10.45
CA LEU A 72 16.82 14.55 -9.46
C LEU A 72 16.95 15.48 -8.25
N ALA A 73 18.00 16.33 -8.17
CA ALA A 73 18.06 17.40 -7.19
C ALA A 73 16.88 18.36 -7.39
N GLN A 74 16.31 18.83 -6.29
CA GLN A 74 15.23 19.81 -6.32
C GLN A 74 15.78 21.24 -6.15
N PRO A 75 15.04 22.26 -6.57
CA PRO A 75 13.72 22.24 -7.20
C PRO A 75 13.74 21.69 -8.64
N PHE A 76 12.55 21.22 -9.07
CA PHE A 76 12.27 20.92 -10.47
C PHE A 76 11.87 22.20 -11.22
N ARG A 77 11.22 22.08 -12.42
CA ARG A 77 10.91 23.25 -13.23
C ARG A 77 9.86 24.18 -12.63
N LEU A 78 8.95 23.66 -11.82
CA LEU A 78 7.94 24.45 -11.11
C LEU A 78 8.06 24.32 -9.61
N LEU A 79 8.31 23.11 -9.09
CA LEU A 79 8.12 22.80 -7.68
C LEU A 79 9.34 22.22 -6.96
N ALA A 80 9.30 22.34 -5.64
CA ALA A 80 10.03 21.52 -4.70
C ALA A 80 9.04 20.82 -3.76
N HIS A 81 9.30 19.55 -3.48
CA HIS A 81 8.43 18.65 -2.74
C HIS A 81 9.18 18.00 -1.59
N ASN A 82 8.67 18.17 -0.38
CA ASN A 82 9.10 17.43 0.79
C ASN A 82 8.02 16.43 1.19
N GLY A 83 8.29 15.16 0.94
CA GLY A 83 7.36 14.04 1.20
C GLY A 83 7.53 12.88 0.23
N GLU A 84 6.46 12.11 0.06
CA GLU A 84 6.40 10.96 -0.84
C GLU A 84 4.97 10.81 -1.40
N ILE A 85 4.83 10.68 -2.70
CA ILE A 85 3.53 10.39 -3.33
C ILE A 85 3.31 8.87 -3.32
N ASN A 86 2.57 8.37 -2.37
CA ASN A 86 2.31 6.94 -2.21
C ASN A 86 1.55 6.34 -3.40
N ALA A 87 0.70 7.12 -4.04
CA ALA A 87 -0.07 6.72 -5.22
C ALA A 87 0.72 6.75 -6.53
N ILE A 88 1.99 7.15 -6.53
CA ILE A 88 2.79 7.45 -7.74
C ILE A 88 2.73 6.36 -8.80
N ARG A 89 2.74 5.09 -8.41
CA ARG A 89 2.68 3.99 -9.37
C ARG A 89 1.36 3.98 -10.14
N GLY A 90 0.25 4.15 -9.42
CA GLY A 90 -1.08 4.29 -10.01
C GLY A 90 -1.18 5.54 -10.89
N ASN A 91 -0.66 6.66 -10.42
CA ASN A 91 -0.68 7.94 -11.15
C ASN A 91 0.08 7.84 -12.48
N ARG A 92 1.26 7.22 -12.50
CA ARG A 92 2.01 6.94 -13.75
C ARG A 92 1.23 6.04 -14.71
N ASN A 93 0.63 4.97 -14.18
CA ASN A 93 -0.19 4.06 -14.98
C ASN A 93 -1.39 4.79 -15.61
N TRP A 94 -2.07 5.67 -14.84
CA TRP A 94 -3.19 6.45 -15.35
C TRP A 94 -2.76 7.58 -16.29
N ALA A 95 -1.62 8.23 -16.06
CA ALA A 95 -1.06 9.19 -17.01
C ALA A 95 -0.86 8.54 -18.38
N ARG A 96 -0.29 7.32 -18.42
CA ARG A 96 -0.14 6.54 -19.65
C ARG A 96 -1.48 6.14 -20.27
N ALA A 97 -2.44 5.69 -19.45
CA ALA A 97 -3.76 5.28 -19.94
C ALA A 97 -4.56 6.44 -20.57
N ARG A 98 -4.40 7.67 -20.06
CA ARG A 98 -5.09 8.88 -20.52
C ARG A 98 -4.39 9.61 -21.66
N GLN A 99 -3.18 9.26 -22.00
CA GLN A 99 -2.39 9.97 -22.99
C GLN A 99 -3.12 10.15 -24.32
N SER A 100 -3.87 9.16 -24.77
CA SER A 100 -4.67 9.22 -26.02
C SER A 100 -5.79 10.24 -25.98
N LYS A 101 -6.24 10.65 -24.78
CA LYS A 101 -7.34 11.62 -24.59
C LYS A 101 -6.84 13.06 -24.46
N PHE A 102 -5.56 13.26 -24.14
CA PHE A 102 -5.02 14.59 -23.94
C PHE A 102 -4.87 15.33 -25.28
N SER A 103 -5.51 16.48 -25.36
CA SER A 103 -5.45 17.36 -26.53
C SER A 103 -5.53 18.82 -26.06
N SER A 104 -4.56 19.62 -26.44
CA SER A 104 -4.55 21.06 -26.18
C SER A 104 -4.01 21.82 -27.39
N PRO A 105 -4.65 22.94 -27.79
CA PRO A 105 -4.12 23.79 -28.84
C PRO A 105 -2.77 24.42 -28.48
N LEU A 106 -2.48 24.55 -27.19
CA LEU A 106 -1.21 25.14 -26.68
C LEU A 106 -0.05 24.15 -26.74
N ILE A 107 -0.34 22.84 -26.73
CA ILE A 107 0.68 21.77 -26.85
C ILE A 107 0.31 20.86 -28.01
N PRO A 108 0.65 21.25 -29.23
CA PRO A 108 0.36 20.44 -30.44
C PRO A 108 1.01 19.05 -30.32
N LYS A 109 0.25 17.99 -30.64
CA LYS A 109 0.71 16.60 -30.65
C LYS A 109 1.08 16.04 -29.26
N ILE A 110 0.48 16.53 -28.18
CA ILE A 110 0.66 16.03 -26.81
C ILE A 110 0.47 14.50 -26.73
N ASN A 111 -0.47 13.96 -27.49
CA ASN A 111 -0.75 12.52 -27.59
C ASN A 111 0.36 11.68 -28.26
N LYS A 112 1.35 12.34 -28.88
CA LYS A 112 2.52 11.68 -29.50
C LYS A 112 3.77 11.72 -28.61
N PHE A 113 3.71 12.29 -27.41
CA PHE A 113 4.81 12.21 -26.47
C PHE A 113 5.02 10.73 -26.07
N LYS A 114 6.26 10.35 -25.83
CA LYS A 114 6.57 8.98 -25.40
C LYS A 114 5.96 8.72 -24.03
N ASP A 115 6.21 9.63 -23.09
CA ASP A 115 5.71 9.59 -21.73
C ASP A 115 5.27 11.00 -21.32
N LEU A 116 4.14 11.13 -20.64
CA LEU A 116 3.64 12.42 -20.14
C LEU A 116 4.35 12.83 -18.84
N VAL A 117 4.78 11.86 -18.08
CA VAL A 117 5.47 12.04 -16.79
C VAL A 117 6.67 11.11 -16.72
N ASN A 118 7.63 11.45 -15.88
CA ASN A 118 8.83 10.64 -15.67
C ASN A 118 8.49 9.27 -15.07
N GLU A 119 8.81 8.21 -15.80
CA GLU A 119 8.50 6.81 -15.41
C GLU A 119 9.53 6.23 -14.43
N THR A 120 10.80 6.67 -14.51
CA THR A 120 11.94 6.08 -13.78
C THR A 120 12.56 7.00 -12.73
N GLY A 121 12.17 8.28 -12.73
CA GLY A 121 12.67 9.28 -11.77
C GLY A 121 11.92 9.24 -10.43
N SER A 122 12.12 10.29 -9.64
CA SER A 122 11.40 10.44 -8.37
C SER A 122 9.90 10.70 -8.60
N ASP A 123 9.10 10.45 -7.57
CA ASP A 123 7.70 10.84 -7.50
C ASP A 123 7.51 12.34 -7.71
N SER A 124 8.37 13.15 -7.06
CA SER A 124 8.38 14.61 -7.16
C SER A 124 8.62 15.09 -8.60
N SER A 125 9.51 14.42 -9.34
CA SER A 125 9.76 14.76 -10.75
C SER A 125 8.56 14.44 -11.64
N ALA A 126 7.86 13.34 -11.36
CA ALA A 126 6.64 12.99 -12.08
C ALA A 126 5.49 13.97 -11.77
N LEU A 127 5.37 14.39 -10.51
CA LEU A 127 4.40 15.40 -10.07
C LEU A 127 4.64 16.74 -10.76
N ASP A 128 5.90 17.21 -10.78
CA ASP A 128 6.31 18.42 -11.48
C ASP A 128 5.92 18.38 -12.96
N ASN A 129 6.21 17.26 -13.63
CA ASN A 129 5.83 17.08 -15.04
C ASN A 129 4.32 17.15 -15.26
N MET A 130 3.52 16.53 -14.38
CA MET A 130 2.06 16.55 -14.51
C MET A 130 1.52 17.99 -14.34
N ILE A 131 1.95 18.70 -13.29
CA ILE A 131 1.52 20.09 -13.05
C ILE A 131 1.97 21.01 -14.18
N GLU A 132 3.22 20.88 -14.65
CA GLU A 132 3.73 21.63 -15.79
C GLU A 132 2.89 21.37 -17.05
N LEU A 133 2.59 20.11 -17.34
CA LEU A 133 1.77 19.71 -18.49
C LEU A 133 0.39 20.32 -18.43
N LEU A 134 -0.29 20.24 -17.30
CA LEU A 134 -1.63 20.81 -17.12
C LEU A 134 -1.63 22.33 -17.29
N ASN A 135 -0.70 23.02 -16.64
CA ASN A 135 -0.60 24.47 -16.69
C ASN A 135 -0.22 24.96 -18.10
N LYS A 136 0.81 24.38 -18.73
CA LYS A 136 1.21 24.76 -20.09
C LYS A 136 0.18 24.35 -21.15
N GLY A 137 -0.66 23.37 -20.85
CA GLY A 137 -1.81 22.98 -21.67
C GLY A 137 -3.02 23.91 -21.55
N GLY A 138 -2.97 24.93 -20.67
CA GLY A 138 -3.98 25.97 -20.54
C GLY A 138 -4.89 25.84 -19.32
N ILE A 139 -4.62 24.91 -18.42
CA ILE A 139 -5.37 24.81 -17.16
C ILE A 139 -4.82 25.85 -16.19
N ASP A 140 -5.72 26.62 -15.53
CA ASP A 140 -5.36 27.52 -14.42
C ASP A 140 -4.53 26.76 -13.36
N LEU A 141 -3.44 27.38 -12.88
CA LEU A 141 -2.48 26.70 -12.00
C LEU A 141 -3.13 26.24 -10.68
N PHE A 142 -4.02 27.04 -10.09
CA PHE A 142 -4.74 26.64 -8.87
C PHE A 142 -5.68 25.46 -9.15
N ARG A 143 -6.35 25.45 -10.31
CA ARG A 143 -7.17 24.32 -10.71
C ARG A 143 -6.31 23.07 -10.93
N ALA A 144 -5.18 23.17 -11.63
CA ALA A 144 -4.26 22.05 -11.83
C ALA A 144 -3.80 21.45 -10.50
N LEU A 145 -3.43 22.29 -9.53
CA LEU A 145 -3.04 21.87 -8.18
C LEU A 145 -4.18 21.17 -7.44
N ARG A 146 -5.40 21.74 -7.48
CA ARG A 146 -6.57 21.14 -6.81
C ARG A 146 -7.07 19.87 -7.48
N MET A 147 -6.82 19.67 -8.76
CA MET A 147 -7.11 18.40 -9.46
C MET A 147 -6.17 17.29 -9.03
N VAL A 148 -4.88 17.58 -8.96
CA VAL A 148 -3.83 16.60 -8.65
C VAL A 148 -3.72 16.36 -7.14
N LEU A 149 -3.82 17.42 -6.34
CA LEU A 149 -3.66 17.42 -4.89
C LEU A 149 -4.92 18.03 -4.21
N PRO A 150 -6.08 17.38 -4.31
CA PRO A 150 -7.31 17.89 -3.70
C PRO A 150 -7.24 17.78 -2.17
N PRO A 151 -7.86 18.72 -1.42
CA PRO A 151 -8.09 18.54 0.01
C PRO A 151 -9.06 17.37 0.25
N ALA A 152 -9.22 16.96 1.50
CA ALA A 152 -10.31 16.06 1.87
C ALA A 152 -11.65 16.82 1.72
N TRP A 153 -12.55 16.31 0.90
CA TRP A 153 -13.84 16.97 0.61
C TRP A 153 -15.04 16.03 0.73
N GLN A 154 -14.87 14.73 0.47
CA GLN A 154 -15.98 13.77 0.40
C GLN A 154 -16.77 13.66 1.70
N ASN A 155 -16.05 13.58 2.83
CA ASN A 155 -16.61 13.35 4.16
C ASN A 155 -16.67 14.64 5.03
N VAL A 156 -16.41 15.81 4.46
CA VAL A 156 -16.46 17.10 5.19
C VAL A 156 -17.86 17.69 5.07
N HIS A 157 -18.63 17.62 6.15
CA HIS A 157 -20.02 18.09 6.16
C HIS A 157 -20.17 19.62 6.07
N SER A 158 -19.17 20.37 6.53
CA SER A 158 -19.18 21.84 6.55
C SER A 158 -18.67 22.49 5.26
N ILE A 159 -18.29 21.72 4.24
CA ILE A 159 -17.77 22.24 2.97
C ILE A 159 -18.88 22.99 2.20
N ASP A 160 -18.52 24.12 1.61
CA ASP A 160 -19.38 24.83 0.67
C ASP A 160 -19.81 23.92 -0.50
N GLN A 161 -21.10 23.94 -0.85
CA GLN A 161 -21.66 22.97 -1.81
C GLN A 161 -21.20 23.22 -3.26
N ASP A 162 -20.86 24.45 -3.61
CA ASP A 162 -20.34 24.77 -4.95
C ASP A 162 -18.86 24.39 -5.03
N LEU A 163 -18.11 24.57 -3.94
CA LEU A 163 -16.74 24.07 -3.81
C LEU A 163 -16.69 22.54 -3.84
N LYS A 164 -17.61 21.88 -3.14
CA LYS A 164 -17.76 20.41 -3.20
C LYS A 164 -18.00 19.96 -4.64
N ALA A 165 -18.88 20.64 -5.36
CA ALA A 165 -19.17 20.33 -6.75
C ALA A 165 -17.96 20.52 -7.68
N PHE A 166 -17.13 21.53 -7.44
CA PHE A 166 -15.86 21.71 -8.12
C PHE A 166 -14.93 20.51 -7.93
N HIS A 167 -14.74 20.05 -6.70
CA HIS A 167 -13.89 18.91 -6.41
C HIS A 167 -14.45 17.61 -7.00
N GLU A 168 -15.73 17.36 -6.85
CA GLU A 168 -16.42 16.20 -7.40
C GLU A 168 -16.26 16.11 -8.92
N TYR A 169 -16.54 17.19 -9.64
CA TYR A 169 -16.40 17.28 -11.09
C TYR A 169 -14.98 16.93 -11.55
N ASN A 170 -13.96 17.52 -10.94
CA ASN A 170 -12.57 17.26 -11.31
C ASN A 170 -12.11 15.84 -10.94
N SER A 171 -12.58 15.27 -9.83
CA SER A 171 -12.24 13.90 -9.40
C SER A 171 -12.81 12.80 -10.31
N MET A 172 -13.80 13.12 -11.15
CA MET A 172 -14.35 12.17 -12.12
C MET A 172 -13.39 11.83 -13.26
N HIS A 173 -12.36 12.67 -13.50
CA HIS A 173 -11.43 12.55 -14.61
C HIS A 173 -9.96 12.50 -14.21
N MET A 174 -9.64 12.77 -12.93
CA MET A 174 -8.29 12.70 -12.41
C MET A 174 -8.32 12.10 -11.01
N GLU A 175 -7.53 11.07 -10.78
CA GLU A 175 -7.29 10.54 -9.43
C GLU A 175 -6.36 11.47 -8.65
N ALA A 176 -6.50 11.47 -7.33
CA ALA A 176 -5.59 12.21 -6.47
C ALA A 176 -4.17 11.62 -6.50
N TRP A 177 -3.15 12.46 -6.44
CA TRP A 177 -1.76 12.09 -6.21
C TRP A 177 -1.53 12.09 -4.70
N ASP A 178 -1.93 10.99 -4.09
CA ASP A 178 -1.97 10.84 -2.63
C ASP A 178 -0.61 10.49 -2.02
N GLY A 179 -0.30 11.12 -0.90
CA GLY A 179 0.86 10.87 -0.07
C GLY A 179 1.17 12.06 0.82
N PRO A 180 2.09 11.93 1.80
CA PRO A 180 2.54 13.07 2.59
C PRO A 180 3.28 14.06 1.70
N ALA A 181 2.77 15.30 1.55
CA ALA A 181 3.34 16.30 0.65
C ALA A 181 3.30 17.70 1.25
N GLY A 182 4.48 18.29 1.41
CA GLY A 182 4.68 19.72 1.57
C GLY A 182 5.32 20.26 0.30
N ILE A 183 4.61 21.13 -0.42
CA ILE A 183 5.01 21.60 -1.75
C ILE A 183 5.12 23.10 -1.74
N VAL A 184 6.22 23.60 -2.32
CA VAL A 184 6.37 24.98 -2.72
C VAL A 184 6.64 25.04 -4.22
N LEU A 185 6.02 25.97 -4.91
CA LEU A 185 6.17 26.09 -6.37
C LEU A 185 6.07 27.53 -6.85
N SER A 186 6.61 27.75 -8.05
CA SER A 186 6.50 29.06 -8.72
C SER A 186 6.47 28.88 -10.24
N ASP A 187 5.62 29.68 -10.91
CA ASP A 187 5.62 29.84 -12.36
C ASP A 187 6.43 31.08 -12.83
N GLY A 188 7.05 31.81 -11.89
CA GLY A 188 7.78 33.05 -12.10
C GLY A 188 7.02 34.31 -11.67
N ARG A 189 5.70 34.23 -11.53
CA ARG A 189 4.83 35.29 -11.01
C ARG A 189 4.26 34.92 -9.64
N LEU A 190 3.64 33.75 -9.57
CA LEU A 190 3.04 33.24 -8.34
C LEU A 190 4.08 32.44 -7.55
N ALA A 191 4.17 32.68 -6.24
CA ALA A 191 4.82 31.79 -5.30
C ALA A 191 3.71 31.12 -4.47
N ILE A 192 3.65 29.76 -4.53
CA ILE A 192 2.55 29.00 -3.92
C ILE A 192 3.12 27.96 -2.97
N CYS A 193 2.45 27.78 -1.85
CA CYS A 193 2.65 26.67 -0.92
C CYS A 193 1.36 25.90 -0.72
N LEU A 194 1.44 24.57 -0.71
CA LEU A 194 0.30 23.74 -0.39
C LEU A 194 0.71 22.45 0.36
N LEU A 195 -0.23 21.92 1.13
CA LEU A 195 -0.07 20.66 1.86
C LEU A 195 -1.02 19.58 1.34
N ASP A 196 -0.59 18.33 1.56
CA ASP A 196 -1.43 17.15 1.30
C ASP A 196 -2.73 17.16 2.12
N ARG A 197 -3.72 16.40 1.64
CA ARG A 197 -5.05 16.31 2.25
C ARG A 197 -5.06 15.79 3.68
N ASN A 198 -4.04 15.03 4.08
CA ASN A 198 -3.93 14.44 5.42
C ASN A 198 -3.17 15.35 6.39
N GLY A 199 -2.42 16.34 5.87
CA GLY A 199 -1.58 17.25 6.66
C GLY A 199 -0.46 16.52 7.39
N LEU A 200 0.13 15.52 6.77
CA LEU A 200 1.21 14.73 7.35
C LEU A 200 2.54 15.47 7.37
N ARG A 201 2.72 16.40 6.44
CA ARG A 201 3.92 17.27 6.41
C ARG A 201 3.61 18.61 7.06
N PRO A 202 4.55 19.16 7.85
CA PRO A 202 4.39 20.52 8.39
C PRO A 202 4.67 21.55 7.29
N SER A 203 3.99 22.70 7.37
CA SER A 203 4.37 23.91 6.68
C SER A 203 4.02 25.13 7.50
N ARG A 204 4.94 26.05 7.58
CA ARG A 204 4.85 27.27 8.37
C ARG A 204 5.16 28.47 7.49
N PHE A 205 4.59 29.62 7.83
CA PHE A 205 4.92 30.88 7.16
C PHE A 205 5.21 31.96 8.18
N GLN A 206 5.99 32.94 7.76
CA GLN A 206 6.16 34.23 8.43
C GLN A 206 6.20 35.36 7.40
N ILE A 207 5.67 36.50 7.80
CA ILE A 207 5.68 37.75 7.03
C ILE A 207 6.34 38.80 7.91
N ASP A 208 7.36 39.46 7.41
CA ASP A 208 8.06 40.51 8.14
C ASP A 208 7.59 41.92 7.73
N LYS A 209 8.08 42.96 8.44
CA LYS A 209 7.78 44.33 8.20
C LYS A 209 8.30 44.88 6.87
N ASP A 210 9.28 44.22 6.30
CA ASP A 210 9.88 44.58 5.02
C ASP A 210 9.09 43.95 3.84
N GLY A 211 8.00 43.23 4.15
CA GLY A 211 7.14 42.58 3.16
C GLY A 211 7.72 41.25 2.64
N ILE A 212 8.74 40.70 3.30
CA ILE A 212 9.31 39.40 2.93
C ILE A 212 8.44 38.29 3.51
N VAL A 213 7.96 37.41 2.65
CA VAL A 213 7.21 36.22 3.03
C VAL A 213 8.10 35.00 2.95
N THR A 214 8.28 34.32 4.06
CA THR A 214 9.05 33.05 4.16
C THR A 214 8.11 31.91 4.44
N VAL A 215 8.17 30.84 3.62
CA VAL A 215 7.35 29.64 3.79
C VAL A 215 8.24 28.41 3.72
N GLY A 216 8.04 27.44 4.61
CA GLY A 216 8.80 26.21 4.59
C GLY A 216 8.34 25.20 5.64
N SER A 217 8.95 24.02 5.60
CA SER A 217 8.66 22.91 6.53
C SER A 217 9.20 23.14 7.94
N GLU A 218 10.25 23.98 8.07
CA GLU A 218 10.97 24.21 9.33
C GLU A 218 10.81 25.66 9.81
N ILE A 219 10.99 25.87 11.11
CA ILE A 219 11.12 27.21 11.71
C ILE A 219 12.58 27.68 11.56
N GLY A 220 12.78 28.98 11.32
CA GLY A 220 14.12 29.58 11.28
C GLY A 220 14.85 29.43 9.94
N ILE A 221 14.15 29.08 8.87
CA ILE A 221 14.66 29.10 7.49
C ILE A 221 15.23 30.48 7.15
N ASN A 222 14.52 31.54 7.54
CA ASN A 222 14.98 32.94 7.49
C ASN A 222 15.01 33.49 8.92
N PRO A 223 16.21 33.70 9.50
CA PRO A 223 16.37 34.14 10.87
C PRO A 223 16.03 35.63 11.01
N THR A 224 14.72 35.93 11.09
CA THR A 224 14.19 37.26 11.30
C THR A 224 13.99 37.52 12.79
N LYS A 225 14.40 38.72 13.28
CA LYS A 225 14.13 39.12 14.66
C LYS A 225 12.61 39.14 14.93
N GLU A 226 12.17 38.63 16.06
CA GLU A 226 10.75 38.51 16.39
C GLU A 226 10.02 39.86 16.36
N THR A 227 10.73 40.95 16.70
CA THR A 227 10.22 42.33 16.62
C THR A 227 9.89 42.81 15.20
N ASN A 228 10.45 42.16 14.19
CA ASN A 228 10.22 42.48 12.78
C ASN A 228 9.14 41.62 12.13
N ILE A 229 8.64 40.58 12.81
CA ILE A 229 7.61 39.69 12.28
C ILE A 229 6.25 40.37 12.42
N LEU A 230 5.52 40.57 11.31
CA LEU A 230 4.15 41.06 11.27
C LEU A 230 3.13 39.95 11.53
N SER A 231 3.34 38.80 10.88
CA SER A 231 2.45 37.65 10.98
C SER A 231 3.23 36.34 10.84
N LYS A 232 2.81 35.33 11.57
CA LYS A 232 3.35 33.98 11.47
C LYS A 232 2.24 32.96 11.69
N GLY A 233 2.33 31.81 11.05
CA GLY A 233 1.32 30.78 11.16
C GLY A 233 1.74 29.45 10.57
N ARG A 234 0.77 28.53 10.48
CA ARG A 234 0.92 27.23 9.82
C ARG A 234 -0.15 27.04 8.75
N ILE A 235 0.17 26.30 7.72
CA ILE A 235 -0.78 25.88 6.70
C ILE A 235 -1.48 24.62 7.21
N SER A 236 -2.80 24.56 7.07
CA SER A 236 -3.60 23.41 7.49
C SER A 236 -3.54 22.26 6.49
N ALA A 237 -4.05 21.08 6.87
CA ALA A 237 -4.20 19.94 5.99
C ALA A 237 -5.01 20.32 4.73
N GLY A 238 -4.50 19.99 3.55
CA GLY A 238 -5.08 20.40 2.27
C GLY A 238 -5.07 21.90 2.01
N GLY A 239 -4.40 22.69 2.87
CA GLY A 239 -4.32 24.14 2.75
C GLY A 239 -3.47 24.58 1.56
N ILE A 240 -3.79 25.75 1.00
CA ILE A 240 -3.06 26.42 -0.07
C ILE A 240 -2.92 27.90 0.25
N PHE A 241 -1.78 28.46 -0.12
CA PHE A 241 -1.41 29.82 0.16
C PHE A 241 -0.55 30.32 -1.03
N ALA A 242 -0.84 31.51 -1.53
CA ALA A 242 -0.13 32.05 -2.69
C ALA A 242 0.20 33.51 -2.52
N ILE A 243 1.22 33.96 -3.24
CA ILE A 243 1.63 35.36 -3.35
C ILE A 243 1.75 35.68 -4.82
N ASP A 244 1.08 36.75 -5.25
CA ASP A 244 1.29 37.31 -6.57
C ASP A 244 2.35 38.41 -6.48
N THR A 245 3.55 38.14 -7.06
CA THR A 245 4.68 39.08 -6.98
C THR A 245 4.59 40.26 -7.94
N GLU A 246 3.61 40.28 -8.86
CA GLU A 246 3.33 41.47 -9.68
C GLU A 246 2.48 42.51 -8.93
N THR A 247 1.45 42.03 -8.23
CA THR A 247 0.53 42.91 -7.46
C THR A 247 0.98 43.09 -6.01
N GLY A 248 1.83 42.22 -5.46
CA GLY A 248 2.19 42.17 -4.05
C GLY A 248 1.07 41.59 -3.17
N GLU A 249 0.04 40.98 -3.75
CA GLU A 249 -1.14 40.47 -3.08
C GLU A 249 -0.89 39.09 -2.47
N LEU A 250 -1.35 38.94 -1.23
CA LEU A 250 -1.39 37.67 -0.55
C LEU A 250 -2.76 37.02 -0.80
N ILE A 251 -2.76 35.91 -1.52
CA ILE A 251 -3.97 35.19 -1.91
C ILE A 251 -4.16 34.03 -0.93
N ASN A 252 -5.15 34.11 -0.09
CA ASN A 252 -5.45 33.06 0.87
C ASN A 252 -6.32 31.95 0.27
N GLN A 253 -6.44 30.83 1.02
CA GLN A 253 -7.21 29.66 0.57
C GLN A 253 -8.65 30.00 0.19
N SER A 254 -9.33 30.84 0.97
CA SER A 254 -10.75 31.15 0.72
C SER A 254 -10.92 31.91 -0.60
N GLU A 255 -10.02 32.79 -0.95
CA GLU A 255 -10.03 33.54 -2.23
C GLU A 255 -9.78 32.60 -3.43
N ILE A 256 -8.84 31.66 -3.27
CA ILE A 256 -8.58 30.63 -4.27
C ILE A 256 -9.81 29.75 -4.48
N ASP A 257 -10.39 29.26 -3.37
CA ASP A 257 -11.55 28.37 -3.40
C ASP A 257 -12.78 29.09 -3.99
N GLU A 258 -13.00 30.40 -3.68
CA GLU A 258 -14.04 31.23 -4.28
C GLU A 258 -13.85 31.37 -5.80
N LYS A 259 -12.64 31.71 -6.22
CA LYS A 259 -12.30 31.80 -7.67
C LYS A 259 -12.59 30.50 -8.40
N LEU A 260 -12.19 29.37 -7.82
CA LEU A 260 -12.31 28.05 -8.45
C LEU A 260 -13.76 27.59 -8.53
N LYS A 261 -14.53 27.69 -7.45
CA LYS A 261 -15.93 27.22 -7.45
C LYS A 261 -16.84 28.05 -8.38
N LEU A 262 -16.51 29.32 -8.60
CA LEU A 262 -17.27 30.23 -9.46
C LEU A 262 -16.80 30.21 -10.93
N SER A 263 -15.68 29.53 -11.25
CA SER A 263 -15.11 29.52 -12.60
C SER A 263 -16.04 28.88 -13.63
N LYS A 264 -16.81 27.87 -13.25
CA LYS A 264 -17.83 27.19 -14.06
C LYS A 264 -19.03 26.79 -13.22
N PRO A 265 -20.19 26.52 -13.80
CA PRO A 265 -21.39 26.14 -13.08
C PRO A 265 -21.41 24.63 -12.71
N TYR A 266 -20.36 24.13 -12.02
CA TYR A 266 -20.16 22.70 -11.74
C TYR A 266 -21.36 22.06 -11.07
N ARG A 267 -21.94 22.73 -10.05
CA ARG A 267 -23.12 22.22 -9.33
C ARG A 267 -24.33 22.03 -10.25
N LYS A 268 -24.53 22.95 -11.19
CA LYS A 268 -25.60 22.82 -12.21
C LYS A 268 -25.32 21.61 -13.11
N TRP A 269 -24.09 21.49 -13.61
CA TRP A 269 -23.68 20.39 -14.47
C TRP A 269 -23.82 19.03 -13.80
N LEU A 270 -23.38 18.90 -12.54
CA LEU A 270 -23.54 17.66 -11.78
C LEU A 270 -25.01 17.31 -11.56
N LYS A 271 -25.86 18.31 -11.21
CA LYS A 271 -27.30 18.05 -11.03
C LYS A 271 -28.03 17.63 -12.30
N SER A 272 -27.60 18.16 -13.46
CA SER A 272 -28.25 17.82 -14.74
C SER A 272 -27.74 16.51 -15.34
N SER A 273 -26.48 16.17 -15.15
CA SER A 273 -25.78 15.17 -15.97
C SER A 273 -25.18 14.01 -15.17
N ALA A 274 -24.86 14.17 -13.89
CA ALA A 274 -24.38 13.07 -13.06
C ALA A 274 -25.52 12.21 -12.53
N HIS A 275 -25.31 10.89 -12.55
CA HIS A 275 -26.26 9.91 -12.05
C HIS A 275 -25.66 9.15 -10.88
N TYR A 276 -26.32 9.19 -9.73
CA TYR A 276 -25.86 8.53 -8.53
C TYR A 276 -26.60 7.19 -8.36
N LEU A 277 -25.84 6.09 -8.33
CA LEU A 277 -26.41 4.82 -7.91
C LEU A 277 -26.75 4.92 -6.44
N GLU A 278 -28.02 4.71 -6.15
CA GLU A 278 -28.70 4.97 -4.87
C GLU A 278 -27.87 4.67 -3.61
N SER A 279 -28.09 5.50 -2.59
CA SER A 279 -27.52 5.32 -1.25
C SER A 279 -28.06 4.06 -0.57
N SER A 280 -27.39 3.66 0.52
CA SER A 280 -27.76 2.49 1.34
C SER A 280 -29.21 2.46 1.83
N PHE A 281 -29.89 3.61 1.87
CA PHE A 281 -31.28 3.72 2.35
C PHE A 281 -32.28 2.92 1.50
N PHE A 282 -32.02 2.77 0.21
CA PHE A 282 -32.87 2.03 -0.73
C PHE A 282 -32.40 0.58 -1.02
N GLU A 283 -31.31 0.16 -0.40
CA GLU A 283 -30.77 -1.19 -0.64
C GLU A 283 -31.69 -2.30 -0.10
N PHE A 284 -32.55 -1.97 0.87
CA PHE A 284 -33.49 -2.94 1.49
C PHE A 284 -34.73 -3.22 0.64
N ASP A 285 -35.12 -2.33 -0.28
CA ASP A 285 -36.32 -2.43 -1.12
C ASP A 285 -36.04 -2.87 -2.56
N GLY A 286 -34.87 -3.42 -2.82
CA GLY A 286 -34.44 -3.81 -4.17
C GLY A 286 -34.87 -5.20 -4.59
N PRO A 287 -34.64 -5.56 -5.87
CA PRO A 287 -34.92 -6.89 -6.37
C PRO A 287 -34.17 -7.94 -5.55
N VAL A 288 -34.93 -8.96 -5.10
CA VAL A 288 -34.34 -10.03 -4.29
C VAL A 288 -33.40 -10.88 -5.13
N ILE A 289 -32.24 -11.18 -4.60
CA ILE A 289 -31.29 -12.11 -5.22
C ILE A 289 -31.98 -13.49 -5.28
N LYS A 290 -32.16 -14.02 -6.48
CA LYS A 290 -32.70 -15.39 -6.64
C LYS A 290 -31.64 -16.40 -6.21
N SER A 291 -31.99 -17.29 -5.30
CA SER A 291 -31.14 -18.43 -4.92
C SER A 291 -30.99 -19.40 -6.10
N ILE A 292 -29.76 -19.82 -6.35
CA ILE A 292 -29.48 -20.91 -7.27
C ILE A 292 -29.77 -22.25 -6.62
N THR A 293 -29.86 -23.33 -7.40
CA THR A 293 -30.07 -24.68 -6.87
C THR A 293 -28.92 -25.11 -5.95
N LYS A 294 -29.23 -25.97 -4.97
CA LYS A 294 -28.17 -26.50 -4.07
C LYS A 294 -27.05 -27.21 -4.84
N GLU A 295 -27.45 -27.97 -5.88
CA GLU A 295 -26.47 -28.65 -6.75
C GLU A 295 -25.53 -27.67 -7.45
N ARG A 296 -26.08 -26.61 -8.07
CA ARG A 296 -25.25 -25.56 -8.72
C ARG A 296 -24.37 -24.83 -7.71
N LEU A 297 -24.91 -24.55 -6.51
CA LEU A 297 -24.10 -23.91 -5.45
C LEU A 297 -22.94 -24.78 -5.02
N LEU A 298 -23.16 -26.09 -4.85
CA LEU A 298 -22.12 -27.04 -4.48
C LEU A 298 -21.07 -27.16 -5.59
N LYS A 299 -21.47 -27.32 -6.85
CA LYS A 299 -20.56 -27.38 -8.01
C LYS A 299 -19.73 -26.10 -8.13
N ALA A 300 -20.36 -24.93 -8.01
CA ALA A 300 -19.65 -23.65 -8.03
C ALA A 300 -18.69 -23.51 -6.85
N SER A 301 -19.10 -23.90 -5.65
CA SER A 301 -18.25 -23.87 -4.46
C SER A 301 -17.00 -24.72 -4.64
N LYS A 302 -17.13 -25.92 -5.21
CA LYS A 302 -15.99 -26.81 -5.48
C LYS A 302 -15.08 -26.26 -6.58
N TYR A 303 -15.64 -25.82 -7.69
CA TYR A 303 -14.88 -25.31 -8.82
C TYR A 303 -14.08 -24.05 -8.47
N PHE A 304 -14.70 -23.12 -7.76
CA PHE A 304 -14.05 -21.87 -7.32
C PHE A 304 -13.34 -21.99 -5.96
N MET A 305 -12.99 -23.22 -5.54
CA MET A 305 -12.18 -23.51 -4.34
C MET A 305 -12.71 -22.81 -3.08
N LEU A 306 -14.02 -22.87 -2.84
CA LEU A 306 -14.57 -22.47 -1.55
C LEU A 306 -14.30 -23.60 -0.54
N TYR A 307 -13.65 -23.25 0.57
CA TYR A 307 -13.43 -24.15 1.70
C TYR A 307 -14.44 -23.91 2.82
N SER A 308 -14.71 -24.94 3.63
CA SER A 308 -15.63 -24.80 4.78
C SER A 308 -15.13 -23.74 5.76
N GLU A 309 -13.82 -23.72 6.03
CA GLU A 309 -13.21 -22.72 6.92
C GLU A 309 -13.34 -21.29 6.41
N GLU A 310 -13.31 -21.06 5.08
CA GLU A 310 -13.54 -19.74 4.49
C GLU A 310 -14.96 -19.26 4.76
N LYS A 311 -15.93 -20.17 4.62
CA LYS A 311 -17.33 -19.89 4.92
C LYS A 311 -17.52 -19.45 6.37
N ASP A 312 -16.90 -20.16 7.33
CA ASP A 312 -17.07 -19.93 8.75
C ASP A 312 -16.22 -18.76 9.29
N SER A 313 -14.99 -18.62 8.82
CA SER A 313 -14.03 -17.64 9.36
C SER A 313 -13.94 -16.33 8.57
N ILE A 314 -14.45 -16.27 7.34
CA ILE A 314 -14.39 -15.08 6.48
C ILE A 314 -15.81 -14.59 6.15
N ILE A 315 -16.65 -15.42 5.51
CA ILE A 315 -17.94 -14.97 5.01
C ILE A 315 -18.93 -14.70 6.15
N LYS A 316 -19.04 -15.59 7.15
CA LYS A 316 -19.94 -15.39 8.30
C LYS A 316 -19.61 -14.12 9.11
N PRO A 317 -18.38 -13.84 9.55
CA PRO A 317 -18.06 -12.60 10.25
C PRO A 317 -18.40 -11.35 9.44
N LEU A 318 -18.10 -11.33 8.14
CA LEU A 318 -18.45 -10.22 7.25
C LEU A 318 -19.97 -10.01 7.17
N ALA A 319 -20.75 -11.11 7.09
CA ALA A 319 -22.20 -11.06 6.94
C ALA A 319 -22.97 -10.78 8.25
N VAL A 320 -22.39 -11.09 9.40
CA VAL A 320 -23.03 -10.92 10.72
C VAL A 320 -22.56 -9.65 11.40
N GLU A 321 -21.23 -9.44 11.45
CA GLU A 321 -20.57 -8.37 12.24
C GLU A 321 -20.16 -7.17 11.41
N SER A 322 -20.21 -7.26 10.08
CA SER A 322 -19.67 -6.25 9.16
C SER A 322 -18.18 -5.96 9.41
N ASN A 323 -17.43 -6.99 9.79
CA ASN A 323 -15.99 -6.93 10.03
C ASN A 323 -15.33 -8.18 9.44
N GLU A 324 -14.07 -8.06 9.10
CA GLU A 324 -13.27 -9.23 8.72
C GLU A 324 -13.07 -10.16 9.93
N GLY A 325 -12.94 -11.45 9.64
CA GLY A 325 -12.49 -12.42 10.62
C GLY A 325 -11.10 -12.07 11.13
N THR A 326 -10.87 -12.28 12.44
CA THR A 326 -9.57 -12.05 13.07
C THR A 326 -8.87 -13.36 13.36
N GLY A 327 -7.57 -13.38 13.15
CA GLY A 327 -6.67 -14.47 13.54
C GLY A 327 -5.69 -14.03 14.62
N SER A 328 -5.11 -14.99 15.28
CA SER A 328 -3.96 -14.82 16.17
C SER A 328 -2.80 -15.68 15.69
N MET A 329 -1.63 -15.48 16.23
CA MET A 329 -0.38 -16.07 15.74
C MET A 329 -0.01 -15.48 14.35
N GLY A 330 0.63 -16.23 13.47
CA GLY A 330 0.92 -15.87 12.10
C GLY A 330 0.39 -16.92 11.14
N ASP A 331 0.65 -16.76 9.85
CA ASP A 331 0.41 -17.80 8.84
C ASP A 331 1.62 -18.74 8.82
N ASP A 332 1.42 -20.01 9.20
CA ASP A 332 2.45 -21.05 9.18
C ASP A 332 2.25 -22.05 8.03
N THR A 333 1.33 -21.76 7.12
CA THR A 333 1.08 -22.59 5.94
C THR A 333 2.14 -22.37 4.85
N ALA A 334 2.19 -23.29 3.90
CA ALA A 334 3.09 -23.14 2.78
C ALA A 334 2.73 -21.94 1.90
N LEU A 335 3.76 -21.23 1.41
CA LEU A 335 3.56 -20.24 0.33
C LEU A 335 2.81 -20.88 -0.83
N ALA A 336 1.91 -20.14 -1.49
CA ALA A 336 1.10 -20.65 -2.59
C ALA A 336 1.92 -21.36 -3.68
N ALA A 337 3.13 -20.85 -3.95
CA ALA A 337 4.09 -21.43 -4.91
C ALA A 337 4.58 -22.82 -4.49
N LEU A 338 4.65 -23.11 -3.22
CA LEU A 338 5.22 -24.33 -2.63
C LEU A 338 4.13 -25.29 -2.14
N SER A 339 2.87 -24.85 -2.08
CA SER A 339 1.75 -25.66 -1.64
C SER A 339 1.49 -26.84 -2.58
N LYS A 340 1.22 -28.01 -2.01
CA LYS A 340 0.75 -29.19 -2.73
C LYS A 340 -0.74 -29.16 -3.03
N MET A 341 -1.50 -28.30 -2.33
CA MET A 341 -2.93 -28.10 -2.56
C MET A 341 -3.17 -27.08 -3.68
N PRO A 342 -4.32 -27.17 -4.38
CA PRO A 342 -4.74 -26.10 -5.27
C PRO A 342 -4.87 -24.79 -4.49
N ARG A 343 -4.31 -23.70 -5.05
CA ARG A 343 -4.40 -22.36 -4.48
C ARG A 343 -5.08 -21.44 -5.48
N GLN A 344 -5.86 -20.47 -4.98
CA GLN A 344 -6.42 -19.43 -5.82
C GLN A 344 -5.31 -18.54 -6.36
N ILE A 345 -5.56 -17.91 -7.51
CA ILE A 345 -4.59 -16.98 -8.11
C ILE A 345 -4.26 -15.83 -7.15
N TYR A 346 -5.22 -15.37 -6.35
CA TYR A 346 -5.06 -14.29 -5.38
C TYR A 346 -4.04 -14.62 -4.28
N ASP A 347 -3.85 -15.90 -3.94
CA ASP A 347 -2.89 -16.33 -2.91
C ASP A 347 -1.42 -16.10 -3.30
N TYR A 348 -1.15 -15.83 -4.58
CA TYR A 348 0.18 -15.49 -5.10
C TYR A 348 0.49 -13.99 -5.01
N PHE A 349 -0.48 -13.15 -4.60
CA PHE A 349 -0.35 -11.70 -4.52
C PHE A 349 -0.15 -11.25 -3.09
N ARG A 350 0.94 -10.53 -2.84
CA ARG A 350 1.29 -9.97 -1.54
C ARG A 350 1.05 -8.46 -1.55
N GLN A 351 0.24 -7.98 -0.60
CA GLN A 351 -0.05 -6.55 -0.46
C GLN A 351 1.21 -5.80 -0.04
N GLN A 352 1.50 -4.69 -0.72
CA GLN A 352 2.48 -3.70 -0.28
C GLN A 352 1.87 -2.79 0.80
N PHE A 353 2.71 -2.09 1.52
CA PHE A 353 2.33 -1.17 2.58
C PHE A 353 3.35 -0.04 2.69
N ALA A 354 2.99 1.02 3.38
CA ALA A 354 3.88 2.15 3.62
C ALA A 354 4.72 1.91 4.88
N GLN A 355 6.02 2.26 4.84
CA GLN A 355 6.89 2.26 6.01
C GLN A 355 7.97 3.34 5.92
N VAL A 356 8.33 3.93 7.05
CA VAL A 356 9.32 5.00 7.25
C VAL A 356 8.95 6.32 6.58
N THR A 357 9.25 6.49 5.29
CA THR A 357 9.16 7.79 4.59
C THR A 357 7.80 8.08 4.00
N ASN A 358 6.95 7.07 3.89
CA ASN A 358 5.61 7.16 3.33
C ASN A 358 4.59 6.54 4.31
N PRO A 359 4.25 7.24 5.40
CA PRO A 359 3.46 6.68 6.48
C PRO A 359 2.05 6.25 6.04
N PRO A 360 1.51 5.15 6.63
CA PRO A 360 0.10 4.80 6.46
C PRO A 360 -0.83 5.87 7.05
N ILE A 361 -2.10 5.84 6.63
CA ILE A 361 -3.14 6.68 7.22
C ILE A 361 -3.58 6.05 8.54
N ASP A 362 -3.59 6.81 9.62
CA ASP A 362 -4.04 6.34 10.91
C ASP A 362 -5.58 6.22 11.01
N SER A 363 -6.05 5.41 11.95
CA SER A 363 -7.48 5.11 12.11
C SER A 363 -8.33 6.33 12.48
N LEU A 364 -7.75 7.40 13.04
CA LEU A 364 -8.48 8.61 13.39
C LEU A 364 -8.79 9.46 12.15
N ARG A 365 -7.84 9.50 11.20
CA ARG A 365 -8.00 10.22 9.94
C ARG A 365 -8.82 9.45 8.90
N GLU A 366 -8.84 8.10 8.95
CA GLU A 366 -9.54 7.25 7.97
C GLU A 366 -10.95 7.77 7.63
N SER A 367 -11.76 8.08 8.64
CA SER A 367 -13.15 8.50 8.45
C SER A 367 -13.31 9.85 7.75
N SER A 368 -12.36 10.75 7.90
CA SER A 368 -12.45 12.12 7.36
C SER A 368 -11.81 12.26 5.98
N VAL A 369 -10.72 11.54 5.71
CA VAL A 369 -9.90 11.78 4.50
C VAL A 369 -10.09 10.71 3.42
N MET A 370 -10.62 9.53 3.76
CA MET A 370 -10.68 8.39 2.83
C MET A 370 -12.03 8.24 2.13
N SER A 371 -12.00 7.76 0.88
CA SER A 371 -13.21 7.52 0.08
C SER A 371 -13.08 6.28 -0.80
N LEU A 372 -14.17 5.50 -0.87
CA LEU A 372 -14.35 4.40 -1.81
C LEU A 372 -15.21 4.78 -3.03
N GLU A 373 -15.49 6.06 -3.20
CA GLU A 373 -16.27 6.54 -4.32
C GLU A 373 -15.57 6.26 -5.66
N THR A 374 -16.33 5.77 -6.62
CA THR A 374 -15.88 5.50 -7.99
C THR A 374 -17.00 5.82 -8.97
N CYS A 375 -16.67 5.97 -10.26
CA CYS A 375 -17.66 6.31 -11.28
C CYS A 375 -17.47 5.50 -12.56
N PHE A 376 -18.57 5.35 -13.32
CA PHE A 376 -18.61 4.74 -14.63
C PHE A 376 -18.87 5.78 -15.72
N GLY A 377 -18.42 5.49 -16.91
CA GLY A 377 -18.47 6.32 -18.10
C GLY A 377 -17.08 6.60 -18.67
N PRO A 378 -16.96 7.08 -19.91
CA PRO A 378 -15.68 7.41 -20.52
C PRO A 378 -15.06 8.65 -19.87
N GLU A 379 -13.75 8.66 -19.74
CA GLU A 379 -13.00 9.85 -19.36
C GLU A 379 -12.83 10.75 -20.60
N LEU A 380 -12.98 12.06 -20.42
CA LEU A 380 -12.88 13.05 -21.47
C LEU A 380 -11.56 13.83 -21.37
N ASN A 381 -11.32 14.72 -22.34
CA ASN A 381 -10.13 15.57 -22.38
C ASN A 381 -10.14 16.57 -21.23
N ILE A 382 -9.21 16.45 -20.30
CA ILE A 382 -9.15 17.29 -19.09
C ILE A 382 -8.80 18.75 -19.34
N PHE A 383 -8.31 19.09 -20.54
CA PHE A 383 -8.04 20.48 -20.93
C PHE A 383 -9.32 21.23 -21.33
N GLU A 384 -10.43 20.54 -21.41
CA GLU A 384 -11.75 21.09 -21.66
C GLU A 384 -12.60 21.01 -20.38
N GLU A 385 -13.48 21.98 -20.19
CA GLU A 385 -14.44 22.02 -19.10
C GLU A 385 -15.83 22.23 -19.64
N THR A 386 -16.59 21.14 -19.73
CA THR A 386 -17.95 21.15 -20.28
C THR A 386 -18.89 20.34 -19.39
N GLU A 387 -20.21 20.53 -19.58
CA GLU A 387 -21.23 19.76 -18.88
C GLU A 387 -21.12 18.25 -19.15
N GLU A 388 -20.64 17.87 -20.34
CA GLU A 388 -20.48 16.46 -20.71
C GLU A 388 -19.49 15.70 -19.80
N HIS A 389 -18.49 16.39 -19.21
CA HIS A 389 -17.59 15.82 -18.23
C HIS A 389 -18.30 15.38 -16.94
N ALA A 390 -19.42 16.04 -16.58
CA ALA A 390 -20.24 15.64 -15.46
C ALA A 390 -21.13 14.42 -15.74
N ARG A 391 -21.24 13.98 -17.01
CA ARG A 391 -22.08 12.85 -17.40
C ARG A 391 -21.43 11.52 -17.01
N ARG A 392 -21.56 11.15 -15.74
CA ARG A 392 -21.00 9.94 -15.14
C ARG A 392 -22.02 9.24 -14.26
N ILE A 393 -21.84 7.94 -14.03
CA ILE A 393 -22.62 7.18 -13.04
C ILE A 393 -21.74 6.96 -11.80
N VAL A 394 -22.08 7.61 -10.71
CA VAL A 394 -21.31 7.60 -9.45
C VAL A 394 -21.83 6.55 -8.49
N THR A 395 -20.94 5.87 -7.81
CA THR A 395 -21.27 4.95 -6.71
C THR A 395 -20.31 5.15 -5.53
N THR A 396 -20.85 5.08 -4.33
CA THR A 396 -20.11 5.29 -3.08
C THR A 396 -19.18 4.12 -2.70
N SER A 397 -19.21 3.03 -3.45
CA SER A 397 -18.38 1.85 -3.20
C SER A 397 -18.14 1.07 -4.49
N PRO A 398 -16.95 0.52 -4.70
CA PRO A 398 -16.68 -0.38 -5.83
C PRO A 398 -17.30 -1.76 -5.66
N VAL A 399 -17.83 -2.11 -4.48
CA VAL A 399 -18.51 -3.39 -4.24
C VAL A 399 -20.01 -3.19 -4.45
N LEU A 400 -20.54 -3.71 -5.55
CA LEU A 400 -21.94 -3.49 -5.92
C LEU A 400 -22.88 -4.43 -5.16
N SER A 401 -24.02 -3.88 -4.71
CA SER A 401 -25.17 -4.71 -4.31
C SER A 401 -25.88 -5.23 -5.57
N HIS A 402 -26.74 -6.22 -5.38
CA HIS A 402 -27.56 -6.76 -6.47
C HIS A 402 -28.42 -5.68 -7.12
N LYS A 403 -29.04 -4.82 -6.31
CA LYS A 403 -29.83 -3.68 -6.78
C LYS A 403 -29.00 -2.74 -7.64
N LYS A 404 -27.82 -2.32 -7.17
CA LYS A 404 -26.92 -1.44 -7.92
C LYS A 404 -26.49 -2.05 -9.24
N LEU A 405 -26.17 -3.35 -9.27
CA LEU A 405 -25.86 -4.07 -10.50
C LEU A 405 -27.04 -4.04 -11.50
N ILE A 406 -28.26 -4.35 -11.04
CA ILE A 406 -29.43 -4.34 -11.92
C ILE A 406 -29.76 -2.94 -12.42
N THR A 407 -29.62 -1.92 -11.54
CA THR A 407 -29.82 -0.52 -11.92
C THR A 407 -28.78 -0.09 -12.97
N LEU A 408 -27.52 -0.46 -12.78
CA LEU A 408 -26.44 -0.18 -13.72
C LEU A 408 -26.71 -0.86 -15.07
N ARG A 409 -27.14 -2.12 -15.10
CA ARG A 409 -27.47 -2.84 -16.34
C ARG A 409 -28.65 -2.23 -17.11
N LYS A 410 -29.58 -1.60 -16.41
CA LYS A 410 -30.73 -0.90 -16.99
C LYS A 410 -30.46 0.56 -17.38
N ASN A 411 -29.25 1.07 -17.11
CA ASN A 411 -28.94 2.45 -17.45
C ASN A 411 -29.06 2.69 -18.97
N LYS A 412 -29.43 3.92 -19.34
CA LYS A 412 -29.54 4.36 -20.74
C LYS A 412 -28.41 5.30 -21.17
N LEU A 413 -27.51 5.64 -20.26
CA LEU A 413 -26.44 6.60 -20.50
C LEU A 413 -25.28 5.98 -21.28
N PHE A 414 -24.90 4.77 -20.89
CA PHE A 414 -23.73 4.08 -21.43
C PHE A 414 -24.08 2.65 -21.84
N LYS A 415 -23.51 2.23 -22.98
CA LYS A 415 -23.68 0.86 -23.47
C LYS A 415 -22.86 -0.10 -22.60
N ILE A 416 -23.48 -1.21 -22.19
CA ILE A 416 -22.85 -2.29 -21.44
C ILE A 416 -22.74 -3.52 -22.33
N LYS A 417 -21.59 -4.18 -22.33
CA LYS A 417 -21.41 -5.50 -22.93
C LYS A 417 -20.91 -6.50 -21.92
N GLU A 418 -21.59 -7.63 -21.84
CA GLU A 418 -21.23 -8.75 -20.97
C GLU A 418 -20.37 -9.76 -21.72
N PHE A 419 -19.33 -10.25 -21.07
CA PHE A 419 -18.44 -11.28 -21.55
C PHE A 419 -18.41 -12.43 -20.55
N ASN A 420 -18.73 -13.63 -21.01
CA ASN A 420 -18.55 -14.83 -20.20
C ASN A 420 -17.07 -15.23 -20.23
N LEU A 421 -16.52 -15.53 -19.08
CA LEU A 421 -15.12 -15.96 -18.93
C LEU A 421 -14.92 -17.46 -19.24
N ALA A 422 -15.99 -18.20 -19.56
CA ALA A 422 -15.91 -19.59 -19.98
C ALA A 422 -15.25 -19.72 -21.36
N TYR A 423 -14.42 -20.76 -21.52
CA TYR A 423 -13.77 -21.08 -22.77
C TYR A 423 -13.67 -22.61 -22.98
N ASP A 424 -13.64 -23.04 -24.22
CA ASP A 424 -13.50 -24.45 -24.60
C ASP A 424 -12.21 -25.06 -24.02
N GLN A 425 -12.33 -26.18 -23.32
CA GLN A 425 -11.19 -26.85 -22.66
C GLN A 425 -10.12 -27.38 -23.64
N SER A 426 -10.37 -27.46 -24.94
CA SER A 426 -9.37 -27.80 -25.94
C SER A 426 -8.41 -26.62 -26.20
N MET A 427 -8.89 -25.38 -26.10
CA MET A 427 -8.10 -24.16 -26.27
C MET A 427 -7.10 -23.97 -25.13
N SER A 428 -5.92 -23.42 -25.40
CA SER A 428 -4.98 -23.02 -24.32
C SER A 428 -5.49 -21.77 -23.57
N LEU A 429 -5.28 -21.71 -22.25
CA LEU A 429 -5.68 -20.56 -21.44
C LEU A 429 -5.13 -19.25 -21.98
N LYS A 430 -3.86 -19.22 -22.42
CA LYS A 430 -3.24 -18.03 -23.02
C LYS A 430 -4.01 -17.55 -24.25
N LYS A 431 -4.36 -18.46 -25.16
CA LYS A 431 -5.16 -18.12 -26.36
C LYS A 431 -6.55 -17.63 -26.00
N ALA A 432 -7.20 -18.24 -25.00
CA ALA A 432 -8.53 -17.82 -24.53
C ALA A 432 -8.50 -16.38 -23.98
N ILE A 433 -7.47 -16.04 -23.19
CA ILE A 433 -7.29 -14.68 -22.64
C ILE A 433 -7.08 -13.66 -23.76
N ILE A 434 -6.21 -13.96 -24.74
CA ILE A 434 -5.93 -13.06 -25.87
C ILE A 434 -7.21 -12.84 -26.69
N ARG A 435 -7.94 -13.91 -27.04
CA ARG A 435 -9.21 -13.81 -27.78
C ARG A 435 -10.21 -12.91 -27.03
N LEU A 436 -10.36 -13.11 -25.73
CA LEU A 436 -11.24 -12.26 -24.90
C LEU A 436 -10.83 -10.79 -24.98
N GLY A 437 -9.53 -10.49 -24.95
CA GLY A 437 -9.04 -9.12 -25.10
C GLY A 437 -9.37 -8.50 -26.43
N ASP A 438 -9.23 -9.24 -27.53
CA ASP A 438 -9.56 -8.78 -28.88
C ASP A 438 -11.07 -8.49 -29.02
N GLU A 439 -11.91 -9.36 -28.44
CA GLU A 439 -13.38 -9.18 -28.41
C GLU A 439 -13.79 -7.94 -27.59
N VAL A 440 -13.11 -7.70 -26.45
CA VAL A 440 -13.34 -6.52 -25.60
C VAL A 440 -12.88 -5.25 -26.31
N GLU A 441 -11.68 -5.27 -26.91
CA GLU A 441 -11.16 -4.12 -27.65
C GLU A 441 -12.11 -3.70 -28.79
N LYS A 442 -12.62 -4.68 -29.54
CA LYS A 442 -13.64 -4.44 -30.57
C LYS A 442 -14.89 -3.82 -29.97
N ALA A 443 -15.39 -4.33 -28.86
CA ALA A 443 -16.58 -3.79 -28.21
C ALA A 443 -16.39 -2.32 -27.77
N VAL A 444 -15.21 -1.98 -27.22
CA VAL A 444 -14.92 -0.59 -26.84
C VAL A 444 -14.89 0.31 -28.06
N LYS A 445 -14.29 -0.12 -29.18
CA LYS A 445 -14.34 0.60 -30.48
C LYS A 445 -15.76 0.77 -31.01
N ASP A 446 -16.67 -0.18 -30.74
CA ASP A 446 -18.09 -0.12 -31.08
C ASP A 446 -18.91 0.76 -30.11
N GLY A 447 -18.22 1.45 -29.15
CA GLY A 447 -18.82 2.43 -28.24
C GLY A 447 -19.43 1.83 -26.97
N TYR A 448 -19.05 0.61 -26.56
CA TYR A 448 -19.40 0.07 -25.27
C TYR A 448 -18.45 0.62 -24.19
N SER A 449 -19.00 1.38 -23.24
CA SER A 449 -18.20 2.04 -22.18
C SER A 449 -18.17 1.29 -20.86
N ILE A 450 -18.98 0.25 -20.70
CA ILE A 450 -18.96 -0.62 -19.52
C ILE A 450 -18.78 -2.06 -19.99
N ILE A 451 -17.66 -2.65 -19.64
CA ILE A 451 -17.30 -4.03 -19.95
C ILE A 451 -17.54 -4.86 -18.72
N GLN A 452 -18.53 -5.73 -18.74
CA GLN A 452 -18.84 -6.64 -17.65
C GLN A 452 -18.23 -8.01 -17.90
N LEU A 453 -17.32 -8.44 -17.04
CA LEU A 453 -16.71 -9.76 -17.04
C LEU A 453 -17.47 -10.68 -16.09
N ASN A 454 -18.04 -11.77 -16.60
CA ASN A 454 -18.82 -12.72 -15.82
C ASN A 454 -18.01 -14.00 -15.59
N GLU A 455 -17.51 -14.19 -14.37
CA GLU A 455 -16.89 -15.42 -13.90
C GLU A 455 -18.00 -16.31 -13.30
N ASP A 456 -18.61 -17.13 -14.14
CA ASP A 456 -19.66 -18.09 -13.74
C ASP A 456 -19.15 -19.54 -13.86
N LEU A 457 -19.90 -20.48 -13.27
CA LEU A 457 -19.61 -21.92 -13.40
C LEU A 457 -19.68 -22.31 -14.88
N PRO A 458 -18.57 -22.80 -15.48
CA PRO A 458 -18.57 -23.20 -16.87
C PRO A 458 -19.39 -24.49 -17.07
N ASN A 459 -19.84 -24.71 -18.31
CA ASN A 459 -20.53 -25.93 -18.69
C ASN A 459 -19.55 -27.10 -18.84
N GLU A 460 -20.10 -28.30 -19.05
CA GLU A 460 -19.29 -29.47 -19.38
C GLU A 460 -18.51 -29.24 -20.69
N GLY A 461 -17.23 -29.58 -20.69
CA GLY A 461 -16.34 -29.30 -21.83
C GLY A 461 -15.71 -27.90 -21.83
N GLU A 462 -16.10 -27.03 -20.90
CA GLU A 462 -15.52 -25.69 -20.75
C GLU A 462 -14.71 -25.54 -19.46
N LEU A 463 -13.85 -24.49 -19.41
CA LEU A 463 -13.15 -24.01 -18.24
C LEU A 463 -13.39 -22.49 -18.13
N SER A 464 -13.19 -21.92 -16.96
CA SER A 464 -13.30 -20.46 -16.77
C SER A 464 -11.92 -19.79 -16.71
N ILE A 465 -11.75 -18.68 -17.41
CA ILE A 465 -10.63 -17.77 -17.18
C ILE A 465 -10.85 -17.13 -15.81
N ASN A 466 -9.86 -17.20 -14.92
CA ASN A 466 -9.96 -16.53 -13.62
C ASN A 466 -10.15 -15.02 -13.80
N ALA A 467 -11.06 -14.43 -13.01
CA ALA A 467 -11.43 -13.02 -13.10
C ALA A 467 -10.23 -12.06 -13.01
N LEU A 468 -9.21 -12.37 -12.18
CA LEU A 468 -8.02 -11.53 -12.02
C LEU A 468 -7.13 -11.55 -13.27
N LEU A 469 -6.91 -12.72 -13.88
CA LEU A 469 -6.18 -12.85 -15.15
C LEU A 469 -6.87 -12.06 -16.27
N ALA A 470 -8.19 -12.22 -16.39
CA ALA A 470 -8.98 -11.50 -17.37
C ALA A 470 -8.93 -9.98 -17.16
N THR A 471 -9.14 -9.52 -15.92
CA THR A 471 -9.13 -8.09 -15.57
C THR A 471 -7.77 -7.46 -15.87
N GLY A 472 -6.68 -8.08 -15.43
CA GLY A 472 -5.33 -7.57 -15.63
C GLY A 472 -4.96 -7.50 -17.11
N TYR A 473 -5.23 -8.55 -17.89
CA TYR A 473 -4.97 -8.55 -19.32
C TYR A 473 -5.79 -7.50 -20.06
N ILE A 474 -7.10 -7.43 -19.84
CA ILE A 474 -7.99 -6.46 -20.49
C ILE A 474 -7.56 -5.05 -20.16
N HIS A 475 -7.23 -4.74 -18.90
CA HIS A 475 -6.72 -3.44 -18.50
C HIS A 475 -5.48 -3.05 -19.31
N GLN A 476 -4.48 -3.95 -19.37
CA GLN A 476 -3.23 -3.69 -20.09
C GLN A 476 -3.43 -3.60 -21.61
N ASN A 477 -4.29 -4.45 -22.18
CA ASN A 477 -4.60 -4.42 -23.60
C ASN A 477 -5.26 -3.10 -24.02
N LEU A 478 -6.23 -2.62 -23.23
CA LEU A 478 -6.89 -1.33 -23.46
C LEU A 478 -5.95 -0.13 -23.25
N VAL A 479 -4.97 -0.22 -22.34
CA VAL A 479 -3.91 0.80 -22.21
C VAL A 479 -3.05 0.83 -23.46
N LYS A 480 -2.59 -0.32 -23.94
CA LYS A 480 -1.76 -0.44 -25.14
C LYS A 480 -2.46 0.08 -26.39
N SER A 481 -3.78 -0.16 -26.54
CA SER A 481 -4.58 0.31 -27.66
C SER A 481 -5.09 1.75 -27.50
N GLY A 482 -4.78 2.45 -26.39
CA GLY A 482 -5.23 3.81 -26.10
C GLY A 482 -6.73 3.94 -25.82
N LEU A 483 -7.41 2.84 -25.48
CA LEU A 483 -8.86 2.77 -25.25
C LEU A 483 -9.25 2.65 -23.78
N ARG A 484 -8.26 2.63 -22.86
CA ARG A 484 -8.57 2.37 -21.44
C ARG A 484 -9.46 3.41 -20.80
N SER A 485 -9.32 4.65 -21.18
CA SER A 485 -10.15 5.76 -20.69
C SER A 485 -11.58 5.77 -21.26
N ASP A 486 -11.85 5.01 -22.33
CA ASP A 486 -13.19 4.85 -22.89
C ASP A 486 -14.05 3.81 -22.18
N ALA A 487 -13.43 2.94 -21.39
CA ALA A 487 -14.11 1.79 -20.80
C ALA A 487 -13.87 1.62 -19.30
N ASN A 488 -14.92 1.17 -18.62
CA ASN A 488 -14.87 0.75 -17.22
C ASN A 488 -15.03 -0.78 -17.14
N ILE A 489 -14.26 -1.44 -16.28
CA ILE A 489 -14.30 -2.89 -16.10
C ILE A 489 -15.13 -3.20 -14.87
N LEU A 490 -16.28 -3.86 -15.07
CA LEU A 490 -17.12 -4.40 -14.01
C LEU A 490 -16.91 -5.91 -13.94
N VAL A 491 -16.58 -6.43 -12.78
CA VAL A 491 -16.32 -7.87 -12.59
C VAL A 491 -17.41 -8.51 -11.75
N SER A 492 -18.16 -9.44 -12.34
CA SER A 492 -19.06 -10.34 -11.62
C SER A 492 -18.29 -11.62 -11.29
N SER A 493 -17.83 -11.76 -10.05
CA SER A 493 -16.86 -12.79 -9.66
C SER A 493 -17.45 -13.85 -8.74
N ALA A 494 -17.06 -15.10 -8.98
CA ALA A 494 -17.25 -16.22 -8.06
C ALA A 494 -16.04 -16.45 -7.16
N SER A 495 -14.83 -16.19 -7.66
CA SER A 495 -13.60 -16.45 -6.95
C SER A 495 -13.23 -15.36 -5.94
N ALA A 496 -13.61 -14.10 -6.19
CA ALA A 496 -13.34 -12.98 -5.29
C ALA A 496 -14.44 -12.87 -4.22
N ARG A 497 -14.13 -13.33 -3.00
CA ARG A 497 -15.11 -13.44 -1.89
C ARG A 497 -14.64 -12.76 -0.60
N ASP A 498 -13.39 -12.37 -0.51
CA ASP A 498 -12.80 -11.67 0.62
C ASP A 498 -12.27 -10.29 0.22
N THR A 499 -11.81 -9.52 1.18
CA THR A 499 -11.28 -8.17 0.95
C THR A 499 -10.06 -8.17 0.05
N HIS A 500 -9.14 -9.12 0.26
CA HIS A 500 -7.90 -9.20 -0.50
C HIS A 500 -8.15 -9.47 -1.99
N SER A 501 -8.97 -10.45 -2.32
CA SER A 501 -9.29 -10.79 -3.71
C SER A 501 -9.99 -9.65 -4.45
N ILE A 502 -10.90 -8.94 -3.76
CA ILE A 502 -11.55 -7.75 -4.32
C ILE A 502 -10.54 -6.60 -4.50
N ALA A 503 -9.64 -6.38 -3.53
CA ALA A 503 -8.58 -5.38 -3.64
C ALA A 503 -7.64 -5.69 -4.82
N CYS A 504 -7.28 -6.96 -5.06
CA CYS A 504 -6.52 -7.38 -6.22
C CYS A 504 -7.24 -6.98 -7.53
N LEU A 505 -8.51 -7.30 -7.68
CA LEU A 505 -9.27 -6.93 -8.90
C LEU A 505 -9.25 -5.42 -9.16
N ILE A 506 -9.45 -4.61 -8.11
CA ILE A 506 -9.43 -3.14 -8.23
C ILE A 506 -8.01 -2.65 -8.57
N SER A 507 -6.99 -3.15 -7.88
CA SER A 507 -5.59 -2.79 -8.12
C SER A 507 -5.12 -3.13 -9.53
N PHE A 508 -5.71 -4.15 -10.16
CA PHE A 508 -5.44 -4.53 -11.55
C PHE A 508 -6.45 -3.97 -12.57
N GLY A 509 -7.29 -3.01 -12.18
CA GLY A 509 -8.03 -2.18 -13.09
C GLY A 509 -9.56 -2.30 -13.05
N ALA A 510 -10.15 -3.17 -12.20
CA ALA A 510 -11.60 -3.21 -12.05
C ALA A 510 -12.13 -1.89 -11.47
N THR A 511 -13.19 -1.34 -12.08
CA THR A 511 -13.91 -0.18 -11.57
C THR A 511 -14.85 -0.57 -10.43
N ALA A 512 -15.48 -1.73 -10.56
CA ALA A 512 -16.35 -2.30 -9.52
C ALA A 512 -16.40 -3.83 -9.62
N VAL A 513 -16.79 -4.45 -8.49
CA VAL A 513 -16.89 -5.90 -8.34
C VAL A 513 -18.26 -6.27 -7.78
N TYR A 514 -18.86 -7.31 -8.34
CA TYR A 514 -20.07 -7.95 -7.84
C TYR A 514 -19.73 -9.39 -7.41
N PRO A 515 -19.58 -9.69 -6.13
CA PRO A 515 -19.16 -11.00 -5.61
C PRO A 515 -20.35 -11.96 -5.52
N TRP A 516 -20.85 -12.43 -6.65
CA TRP A 516 -22.13 -13.15 -6.73
C TRP A 516 -22.14 -14.45 -5.93
N LEU A 517 -21.04 -15.22 -5.93
CA LEU A 517 -21.00 -16.49 -5.19
C LEU A 517 -21.02 -16.26 -3.67
N ALA A 518 -20.31 -15.23 -3.17
CA ALA A 518 -20.39 -14.85 -1.76
C ALA A 518 -21.84 -14.52 -1.35
N PHE A 519 -22.56 -13.78 -2.17
CA PHE A 519 -23.97 -13.51 -1.90
C PHE A 519 -24.83 -14.78 -1.91
N GLN A 520 -24.61 -15.71 -2.83
CA GLN A 520 -25.34 -16.99 -2.85
C GLN A 520 -25.06 -17.83 -1.60
N ILE A 521 -23.81 -17.83 -1.11
CA ILE A 521 -23.45 -18.50 0.14
C ILE A 521 -24.17 -17.86 1.33
N ILE A 522 -24.21 -16.52 1.41
CA ILE A 522 -24.90 -15.79 2.48
C ILE A 522 -26.39 -16.10 2.47
N LEU A 523 -27.02 -16.18 1.28
CA LEU A 523 -28.42 -16.58 1.13
C LEU A 523 -28.64 -17.98 1.67
N ASP A 524 -27.79 -18.95 1.31
CA ASP A 524 -27.91 -20.35 1.76
C ASP A 524 -27.72 -20.47 3.28
N LEU A 525 -26.71 -19.79 3.85
CA LEU A 525 -26.47 -19.75 5.30
C LEU A 525 -27.65 -19.14 6.07
N THR A 526 -28.25 -18.07 5.54
CA THR A 526 -29.43 -17.43 6.15
C THR A 526 -30.62 -18.36 6.07
N LYS A 527 -30.84 -19.02 4.92
CA LYS A 527 -31.94 -19.95 4.72
C LYS A 527 -31.86 -21.20 5.61
N ARG A 528 -30.62 -21.66 5.92
CA ARG A 528 -30.41 -22.78 6.85
C ARG A 528 -30.50 -22.38 8.32
N GLY A 529 -30.60 -21.08 8.62
CA GLY A 529 -30.59 -20.57 9.99
C GLY A 529 -29.22 -20.55 10.66
N GLU A 530 -28.15 -20.75 9.88
CA GLU A 530 -26.78 -20.68 10.39
C GLU A 530 -26.32 -19.22 10.72
N ILE A 531 -26.98 -18.24 10.09
CA ILE A 531 -26.84 -16.81 10.42
C ILE A 531 -28.22 -16.19 10.55
N SER A 532 -28.42 -15.36 11.55
CA SER A 532 -29.67 -14.64 11.81
C SER A 532 -29.83 -13.43 10.90
N GLY A 533 -31.06 -12.93 10.75
CA GLY A 533 -31.38 -11.73 9.98
C GLY A 533 -31.98 -12.00 8.61
N SER A 534 -32.12 -10.94 7.81
CA SER A 534 -32.65 -11.09 6.44
C SER A 534 -31.51 -11.32 5.44
N PRO A 535 -31.74 -12.07 4.36
CA PRO A 535 -30.74 -12.30 3.33
C PRO A 535 -30.14 -11.01 2.77
N THR A 536 -30.99 -10.03 2.45
CA THR A 536 -30.55 -8.71 1.94
C THR A 536 -29.75 -7.94 2.98
N GLY A 537 -30.19 -7.95 4.26
CA GLY A 537 -29.48 -7.32 5.36
C GLY A 537 -28.09 -7.93 5.58
N ASN A 538 -27.98 -9.26 5.52
CA ASN A 538 -26.70 -9.96 5.66
C ASN A 538 -25.76 -9.68 4.49
N CYS A 539 -26.26 -9.59 3.25
CA CYS A 539 -25.48 -9.14 2.10
C CYS A 539 -25.02 -7.68 2.23
N ALA A 540 -25.85 -6.79 2.78
CA ALA A 540 -25.47 -5.40 3.04
C ALA A 540 -24.37 -5.30 4.11
N LYS A 541 -24.48 -6.10 5.19
CA LYS A 541 -23.42 -6.21 6.22
C LYS A 541 -22.10 -6.72 5.65
N TYR A 542 -22.15 -7.78 4.83
CA TYR A 542 -20.97 -8.29 4.13
C TYR A 542 -20.29 -7.19 3.31
N ARG A 543 -21.04 -6.44 2.48
CA ARG A 543 -20.48 -5.31 1.73
C ARG A 543 -19.86 -4.26 2.62
N LYS A 544 -20.52 -3.92 3.73
CA LYS A 544 -19.97 -2.97 4.73
C LYS A 544 -18.64 -3.47 5.31
N GLY A 545 -18.54 -4.77 5.60
CA GLY A 545 -17.32 -5.40 6.07
C GLY A 545 -16.19 -5.34 5.03
N ILE A 546 -16.49 -5.70 3.78
CA ILE A 546 -15.53 -5.57 2.67
C ILE A 546 -15.08 -4.11 2.48
N ASN A 547 -15.99 -3.14 2.54
CA ASN A 547 -15.64 -1.73 2.41
C ASN A 547 -14.67 -1.27 3.51
N LYS A 548 -14.90 -1.69 4.76
CA LYS A 548 -13.95 -1.42 5.86
C LYS A 548 -12.58 -2.04 5.58
N GLY A 549 -12.56 -3.28 5.12
CA GLY A 549 -11.32 -3.96 4.77
C GLY A 549 -10.58 -3.28 3.61
N LEU A 550 -11.29 -2.83 2.56
CA LEU A 550 -10.70 -2.05 1.46
C LEU A 550 -10.08 -0.74 1.97
N LEU A 551 -10.81 0.01 2.79
CA LEU A 551 -10.26 1.21 3.43
C LEU A 551 -8.99 0.88 4.21
N LYS A 552 -8.98 -0.25 4.94
CA LYS A 552 -7.80 -0.68 5.69
C LYS A 552 -6.62 -1.05 4.80
N ILE A 553 -6.85 -1.70 3.67
CA ILE A 553 -5.78 -2.03 2.72
C ILE A 553 -5.17 -0.76 2.14
N ILE A 554 -5.99 0.18 1.64
CA ILE A 554 -5.45 1.41 1.04
C ILE A 554 -4.84 2.34 2.09
N SER A 555 -5.35 2.36 3.33
CA SER A 555 -4.75 3.14 4.42
C SER A 555 -3.34 2.67 4.78
N LYS A 556 -3.07 1.36 4.74
CA LYS A 556 -1.73 0.79 4.97
C LYS A 556 -0.71 1.29 3.95
N ILE A 557 -1.14 1.60 2.75
CA ILE A 557 -0.30 2.13 1.68
C ILE A 557 -0.18 3.66 1.78
N GLY A 558 -1.02 4.31 2.60
CA GLY A 558 -1.09 5.76 2.69
C GLY A 558 -1.85 6.41 1.52
N ILE A 559 -2.76 5.68 0.89
CA ILE A 559 -3.64 6.14 -0.19
C ILE A 559 -5.01 6.42 0.37
N SER A 560 -5.58 7.59 0.06
CA SER A 560 -6.86 8.05 0.63
C SER A 560 -8.08 7.66 -0.23
N THR A 561 -7.92 7.52 -1.54
CA THR A 561 -9.05 7.28 -2.44
C THR A 561 -8.91 5.98 -3.22
N ILE A 562 -10.03 5.30 -3.43
CA ILE A 562 -10.03 4.07 -4.22
C ILE A 562 -9.68 4.33 -5.69
N SER A 563 -9.93 5.53 -6.21
CA SER A 563 -9.54 5.93 -7.55
C SER A 563 -8.02 5.94 -7.74
N SER A 564 -7.26 6.37 -6.73
CA SER A 564 -5.80 6.35 -6.73
C SER A 564 -5.22 4.93 -6.59
N TYR A 565 -5.98 4.02 -5.96
CA TYR A 565 -5.60 2.61 -5.82
C TYR A 565 -5.96 1.77 -7.06
N ARG A 566 -7.02 2.15 -7.80
CA ARG A 566 -7.45 1.46 -9.02
C ARG A 566 -6.35 1.50 -10.07
N GLY A 567 -5.96 0.33 -10.59
CA GLY A 567 -4.91 0.21 -11.61
C GLY A 567 -3.48 0.48 -11.08
N SER A 568 -3.30 0.58 -9.76
CA SER A 568 -1.99 0.87 -9.15
C SER A 568 -1.03 -0.32 -9.17
N GLN A 569 -1.53 -1.55 -9.22
CA GLN A 569 -0.73 -2.78 -9.19
C GLN A 569 0.20 -2.87 -7.95
N LEU A 570 -0.23 -2.33 -6.78
CA LEU A 570 0.54 -2.28 -5.55
C LEU A 570 0.56 -3.64 -4.82
N HIS A 571 1.08 -4.64 -5.53
CA HIS A 571 1.29 -6.00 -5.04
C HIS A 571 2.66 -6.52 -5.49
N GLU A 572 3.20 -7.49 -4.75
CA GLU A 572 4.26 -8.36 -5.22
C GLU A 572 3.67 -9.72 -5.58
N ILE A 573 4.07 -10.28 -6.70
CA ILE A 573 3.68 -11.63 -7.13
C ILE A 573 4.77 -12.60 -6.73
N VAL A 574 4.39 -13.69 -6.03
CA VAL A 574 5.32 -14.73 -5.56
C VAL A 574 4.88 -16.08 -6.09
N GLY A 575 5.57 -16.58 -7.10
CA GLY A 575 5.35 -17.93 -7.62
C GLY A 575 4.41 -18.02 -8.81
N ILE A 576 4.36 -16.99 -9.66
CA ILE A 576 3.74 -17.02 -10.99
C ILE A 576 4.84 -16.75 -12.01
N SER A 577 4.82 -17.50 -13.13
CA SER A 577 5.83 -17.37 -14.17
C SER A 577 5.78 -16.01 -14.87
N SER A 578 6.96 -15.58 -15.36
CA SER A 578 7.10 -14.34 -16.12
C SER A 578 6.16 -14.29 -17.33
N GLU A 579 5.92 -15.39 -18.03
CA GLU A 579 4.99 -15.42 -19.17
C GLU A 579 3.56 -15.00 -18.81
N VAL A 580 3.10 -15.30 -17.59
CA VAL A 580 1.78 -14.90 -17.09
C VAL A 580 1.82 -13.47 -16.61
N VAL A 581 2.87 -13.09 -15.88
CA VAL A 581 3.06 -11.74 -15.34
C VAL A 581 3.16 -10.71 -16.47
N ASP A 582 3.99 -10.97 -17.48
CA ASP A 582 4.20 -10.05 -18.60
C ASP A 582 2.93 -9.86 -19.43
N LEU A 583 2.10 -10.90 -19.55
CA LEU A 583 0.85 -10.82 -20.30
C LEU A 583 -0.28 -10.15 -19.50
N CYS A 584 -0.52 -10.60 -18.26
CA CYS A 584 -1.70 -10.21 -17.48
C CYS A 584 -1.42 -9.14 -16.43
N PHE A 585 -0.19 -9.01 -15.95
CA PHE A 585 0.19 -8.18 -14.81
C PHE A 585 1.44 -7.35 -15.11
N THR A 586 1.57 -6.88 -16.34
CA THR A 586 2.73 -6.12 -16.85
C THR A 586 3.23 -5.09 -15.85
N ASN A 587 4.54 -5.02 -15.62
CA ASN A 587 5.21 -4.12 -14.68
C ASN A 587 4.93 -4.38 -13.19
N THR A 588 4.25 -5.47 -12.83
CA THR A 588 4.12 -5.86 -11.42
C THR A 588 5.36 -6.59 -10.96
N VAL A 589 5.83 -6.28 -9.74
CA VAL A 589 7.03 -6.92 -9.19
C VAL A 589 6.78 -8.43 -9.00
N SER A 590 7.62 -9.25 -9.61
CA SER A 590 7.61 -10.70 -9.47
C SER A 590 9.06 -11.19 -9.45
N ARG A 591 9.49 -11.75 -8.33
CA ARG A 591 10.89 -12.17 -8.10
C ARG A 591 11.04 -13.68 -8.01
N ILE A 592 9.93 -14.41 -7.94
CA ILE A 592 9.90 -15.88 -7.82
C ILE A 592 9.00 -16.45 -8.90
N GLU A 593 9.59 -17.23 -9.78
CA GLU A 593 8.89 -17.98 -10.83
C GLU A 593 7.97 -19.07 -10.25
N GLY A 594 7.05 -19.60 -11.07
CA GLY A 594 6.15 -20.64 -10.61
C GLY A 594 5.10 -21.07 -11.63
N LYS A 595 3.82 -20.82 -11.35
CA LYS A 595 2.68 -21.27 -12.15
C LYS A 595 2.69 -20.68 -13.55
N THR A 596 2.77 -21.54 -14.56
CA THR A 596 2.61 -21.21 -15.98
C THR A 596 1.14 -21.30 -16.40
N PHE A 597 0.77 -20.75 -17.55
CA PHE A 597 -0.57 -20.93 -18.14
C PHE A 597 -0.98 -22.42 -18.24
N LYS A 598 -0.02 -23.29 -18.57
CA LYS A 598 -0.25 -24.73 -18.65
C LYS A 598 -0.59 -25.33 -17.28
N LEU A 599 0.11 -24.93 -16.23
CA LEU A 599 -0.13 -25.40 -14.87
C LEU A 599 -1.45 -24.86 -14.29
N LEU A 600 -1.79 -23.61 -14.54
CA LEU A 600 -3.08 -23.03 -14.18
C LEU A 600 -4.22 -23.79 -14.84
N LYS A 601 -4.17 -23.99 -16.16
CA LYS A 601 -5.18 -24.77 -16.88
C LYS A 601 -5.30 -26.21 -16.37
N LYS A 602 -4.16 -26.86 -16.03
CA LYS A 602 -4.17 -28.21 -15.44
C LYS A 602 -4.89 -28.23 -14.09
N GLN A 603 -4.71 -27.18 -13.28
CA GLN A 603 -5.42 -27.02 -12.02
C GLN A 603 -6.91 -26.86 -12.25
N ASP A 604 -7.34 -26.01 -13.19
CA ASP A 604 -8.76 -25.78 -13.49
C ASP A 604 -9.47 -27.05 -13.99
N LYS A 605 -8.77 -27.87 -14.79
CA LYS A 605 -9.29 -29.20 -15.18
C LYS A 605 -9.57 -30.09 -13.97
N LYS A 606 -8.61 -30.20 -13.04
CA LYS A 606 -8.78 -30.99 -11.81
C LYS A 606 -9.93 -30.44 -10.94
N LEU A 607 -10.10 -29.12 -10.90
CA LEU A 607 -11.20 -28.48 -10.17
C LEU A 607 -12.55 -28.78 -10.83
N MET A 608 -12.62 -28.87 -12.15
CA MET A 608 -13.83 -29.28 -12.87
C MET A 608 -14.16 -30.75 -12.57
N GLU A 609 -13.17 -31.66 -12.61
CA GLU A 609 -13.33 -33.06 -12.22
C GLU A 609 -13.84 -33.17 -10.77
N TYR A 610 -13.29 -32.38 -9.87
CA TYR A 610 -13.75 -32.30 -8.47
C TYR A 610 -15.17 -31.76 -8.35
N ALA A 611 -15.52 -30.70 -9.10
CA ALA A 611 -16.85 -30.10 -9.08
C ALA A 611 -17.94 -31.04 -9.60
N THR A 612 -17.62 -31.92 -10.53
CA THR A 612 -18.54 -32.92 -11.10
C THR A 612 -18.54 -34.24 -10.34
N SER A 613 -17.64 -34.41 -9.36
CA SER A 613 -17.61 -35.63 -8.52
C SER A 613 -18.86 -35.79 -7.64
N ASN A 614 -19.19 -37.01 -7.32
CA ASN A 614 -20.34 -37.35 -6.47
C ASN A 614 -20.14 -37.05 -4.97
N LEU A 615 -19.08 -36.41 -4.56
CA LEU A 615 -18.85 -36.01 -3.16
C LEU A 615 -19.89 -34.96 -2.73
N SER A 616 -20.50 -35.18 -1.60
CA SER A 616 -21.58 -34.32 -1.06
C SER A 616 -21.09 -33.02 -0.45
N ASP A 617 -19.82 -32.96 -0.07
CA ASP A 617 -19.30 -31.87 0.75
C ASP A 617 -18.17 -31.11 0.05
N ILE A 618 -17.99 -29.86 0.46
CA ILE A 618 -16.84 -29.04 0.10
C ILE A 618 -15.63 -29.42 0.96
N ASN A 619 -14.44 -29.22 0.42
CA ASN A 619 -13.20 -29.50 1.13
C ASN A 619 -13.12 -28.65 2.44
N PRO A 620 -12.74 -29.22 3.59
CA PRO A 620 -12.55 -28.46 4.83
C PRO A 620 -11.50 -27.35 4.74
N GLY A 621 -10.48 -27.47 3.91
CA GLY A 621 -9.43 -26.48 3.68
C GLY A 621 -8.16 -26.78 4.47
N GLY A 622 -8.05 -26.27 5.65
CA GLY A 622 -6.83 -26.34 6.46
C GLY A 622 -5.83 -25.23 6.14
N LEU A 623 -6.33 -24.06 5.69
CA LEU A 623 -5.51 -22.88 5.43
C LEU A 623 -5.43 -21.94 6.65
N LEU A 624 -6.38 -22.04 7.57
CA LEU A 624 -6.47 -21.22 8.77
C LEU A 624 -6.16 -22.03 10.03
N LYS A 625 -6.60 -23.28 10.03
CA LYS A 625 -6.38 -24.24 11.13
C LYS A 625 -5.94 -25.57 10.56
N PHE A 626 -5.07 -26.28 11.28
CA PHE A 626 -4.66 -27.60 10.87
C PHE A 626 -5.85 -28.55 10.71
N VAL A 627 -5.90 -29.24 9.58
CA VAL A 627 -6.87 -30.29 9.25
C VAL A 627 -6.10 -31.46 8.65
N HIS A 628 -6.39 -32.69 9.12
CA HIS A 628 -5.79 -33.91 8.54
C HIS A 628 -6.11 -34.00 7.02
N GLY A 629 -5.08 -34.16 6.21
CA GLY A 629 -5.22 -34.18 4.75
C GLY A 629 -5.46 -32.80 4.09
N GLY A 630 -5.44 -31.73 4.89
CA GLY A 630 -5.47 -30.34 4.42
C GLY A 630 -4.10 -29.77 4.08
N GLU A 631 -3.97 -28.44 4.14
CA GLU A 631 -2.70 -27.75 3.90
C GLU A 631 -1.66 -28.10 4.98
N TYR A 632 -0.40 -28.10 4.61
CA TYR A 632 0.71 -28.35 5.54
C TYR A 632 0.95 -27.13 6.43
N HIS A 633 0.96 -27.34 7.74
CA HIS A 633 1.34 -26.38 8.76
C HIS A 633 2.73 -26.64 9.33
N SER A 634 3.56 -25.61 9.46
CA SER A 634 4.89 -25.75 10.06
C SER A 634 4.83 -26.15 11.54
N TYR A 635 3.76 -25.78 12.22
CA TYR A 635 3.47 -26.16 13.62
C TYR A 635 2.31 -27.17 13.70
N ASN A 636 2.40 -28.23 12.91
CA ASN A 636 1.45 -29.33 12.94
C ASN A 636 1.55 -30.13 14.24
N PRO A 637 0.56 -30.99 14.58
CA PRO A 637 0.55 -31.75 15.81
C PRO A 637 1.80 -32.58 16.06
N ASP A 638 2.38 -33.22 15.05
CA ASP A 638 3.57 -34.06 15.19
C ASP A 638 4.80 -33.25 15.66
N VAL A 639 4.98 -32.06 15.10
CA VAL A 639 6.05 -31.14 15.49
C VAL A 639 5.86 -30.64 16.92
N VAL A 640 4.64 -30.25 17.27
CA VAL A 640 4.33 -29.70 18.61
C VAL A 640 4.45 -30.79 19.66
N GLU A 641 3.89 -31.97 19.41
CA GLU A 641 3.89 -33.08 20.38
C GLU A 641 5.29 -33.62 20.66
N THR A 642 6.09 -33.84 19.60
CA THR A 642 7.48 -34.32 19.78
C THR A 642 8.34 -33.30 20.50
N LEU A 643 8.19 -32.01 20.24
CA LEU A 643 8.88 -30.95 20.99
C LEU A 643 8.48 -30.97 22.46
N GLN A 644 7.17 -31.04 22.77
CA GLN A 644 6.69 -31.09 24.14
C GLN A 644 7.16 -32.34 24.87
N ARG A 645 7.18 -33.49 24.22
CA ARG A 645 7.73 -34.71 24.83
C ARG A 645 9.23 -34.58 25.11
N ALA A 646 10.00 -34.10 24.15
CA ALA A 646 11.43 -33.88 24.30
C ALA A 646 11.75 -32.99 25.50
N VAL A 647 10.99 -31.91 25.69
CA VAL A 647 11.15 -30.98 26.82
C VAL A 647 10.75 -31.65 28.14
N LYS A 648 9.58 -32.30 28.19
CA LYS A 648 9.07 -32.95 29.42
C LYS A 648 9.93 -34.09 29.90
N THR A 649 10.50 -34.88 28.98
CA THR A 649 11.27 -36.07 29.31
C THR A 649 12.78 -35.83 29.27
N SER A 650 13.23 -34.68 28.82
CA SER A 650 14.65 -34.38 28.53
C SER A 650 15.30 -35.44 27.62
N SER A 651 14.50 -36.08 26.76
CA SER A 651 14.93 -37.18 25.92
C SER A 651 15.58 -36.68 24.63
N ARG A 652 16.81 -37.11 24.41
CA ARG A 652 17.55 -36.83 23.16
C ARG A 652 16.84 -37.46 21.93
N GLU A 653 16.30 -38.66 22.10
CA GLU A 653 15.60 -39.36 21.03
C GLU A 653 14.36 -38.61 20.57
N GLU A 654 13.56 -38.08 21.50
CA GLU A 654 12.40 -37.24 21.14
C GLU A 654 12.81 -35.91 20.50
N PHE A 655 13.93 -35.32 20.94
CA PHE A 655 14.49 -34.15 20.28
C PHE A 655 14.97 -34.45 18.86
N ASP A 656 15.58 -35.60 18.63
CA ASP A 656 16.02 -36.02 17.28
C ASP A 656 14.80 -36.31 16.39
N ARG A 657 13.70 -36.87 16.91
CA ARG A 657 12.39 -36.97 16.18
C ARG A 657 11.83 -35.61 15.81
N TYR A 658 11.78 -34.70 16.79
CA TYR A 658 11.38 -33.32 16.52
C TYR A 658 12.24 -32.67 15.42
N SER A 659 13.57 -32.82 15.52
CA SER A 659 14.50 -32.28 14.53
C SER A 659 14.26 -32.89 13.14
N HIS A 660 13.93 -34.18 13.09
CA HIS A 660 13.61 -34.87 11.85
C HIS A 660 12.32 -34.29 11.21
N HIS A 661 11.24 -34.12 12.00
CA HIS A 661 9.99 -33.53 11.51
C HIS A 661 10.19 -32.11 10.96
N VAL A 662 11.03 -31.31 11.61
CA VAL A 662 11.28 -29.93 11.18
C VAL A 662 12.18 -29.84 9.94
N ASN A 663 13.25 -30.64 9.91
CA ASN A 663 14.27 -30.54 8.86
C ASN A 663 13.91 -31.32 7.58
N ASN A 664 13.06 -32.34 7.67
CA ASN A 664 12.63 -33.17 6.55
C ASN A 664 11.15 -32.91 6.15
N ARG A 665 10.63 -31.77 6.53
CA ARG A 665 9.25 -31.36 6.20
C ARG A 665 9.09 -31.08 4.70
N PRO A 666 7.86 -31.10 4.16
CA PRO A 666 7.57 -30.54 2.85
C PRO A 666 8.01 -29.07 2.79
N SER A 667 8.58 -28.65 1.67
CA SER A 667 8.96 -27.26 1.46
C SER A 667 7.76 -26.33 1.63
N SER A 668 7.83 -25.41 2.55
CA SER A 668 6.76 -24.45 2.87
C SER A 668 7.22 -23.00 2.77
N SER A 669 8.52 -22.75 2.83
CA SER A 669 9.12 -21.42 2.76
C SER A 669 10.32 -21.41 1.81
N LEU A 670 10.75 -20.23 1.39
CA LEU A 670 11.90 -20.11 0.45
C LEU A 670 13.18 -20.69 1.05
N ARG A 671 13.39 -20.54 2.36
CA ARG A 671 14.56 -21.06 3.05
C ARG A 671 14.69 -22.59 3.00
N ASP A 672 13.58 -23.31 2.81
CA ASP A 672 13.60 -24.78 2.68
C ASP A 672 14.32 -25.24 1.39
N HIS A 673 14.51 -24.34 0.44
CA HIS A 673 15.29 -24.55 -0.79
C HIS A 673 16.72 -24.03 -0.71
N LEU A 674 17.10 -23.38 0.39
CA LEU A 674 18.45 -22.86 0.58
C LEU A 674 19.33 -23.91 1.28
N LYS A 675 20.59 -23.98 0.87
CA LYS A 675 21.61 -24.82 1.52
C LYS A 675 22.79 -23.97 1.93
N ILE A 676 23.36 -24.29 3.09
CA ILE A 676 24.61 -23.67 3.52
C ILE A 676 25.69 -24.11 2.53
N ARG A 677 26.34 -23.13 1.91
CA ARG A 677 27.47 -23.40 1.02
C ARG A 677 28.68 -23.82 1.87
N SER A 678 29.09 -25.08 1.78
CA SER A 678 30.29 -25.55 2.44
C SER A 678 31.56 -25.10 1.68
N SER A 679 32.62 -24.82 2.43
CA SER A 679 33.94 -24.69 1.85
C SER A 679 34.41 -26.02 1.30
N LEU A 680 35.12 -25.99 0.16
CA LEU A 680 35.69 -27.21 -0.46
C LEU A 680 36.88 -27.75 0.34
N LYS A 681 37.47 -27.00 1.27
CA LYS A 681 38.61 -27.43 2.08
C LYS A 681 38.22 -27.32 3.57
N PRO A 682 38.33 -28.42 4.33
CA PRO A 682 38.22 -28.39 5.75
C PRO A 682 39.26 -27.43 6.37
N ILE A 683 38.86 -26.74 7.43
CA ILE A 683 39.79 -25.93 8.23
C ILE A 683 40.03 -26.63 9.57
N ASP A 684 41.16 -26.30 10.22
CA ASP A 684 41.45 -26.80 11.56
C ASP A 684 40.34 -26.37 12.53
N LEU A 685 39.98 -27.30 13.43
CA LEU A 685 38.93 -27.07 14.43
C LEU A 685 39.20 -25.87 15.33
N SER A 686 40.49 -25.56 15.61
CA SER A 686 40.90 -24.40 16.40
C SER A 686 40.56 -23.07 15.74
N LYS A 687 40.37 -23.08 14.41
CA LYS A 687 39.94 -21.91 13.61
C LYS A 687 38.43 -21.80 13.45
N VAL A 688 37.67 -22.82 13.89
CA VAL A 688 36.21 -22.80 13.86
C VAL A 688 35.71 -22.00 15.06
N GLU A 689 34.81 -21.05 14.81
CA GLU A 689 34.19 -20.26 15.87
C GLU A 689 33.42 -21.14 16.84
N SER A 690 33.61 -20.93 18.14
CA SER A 690 32.92 -21.72 19.17
C SER A 690 31.41 -21.48 19.15
N ALA A 691 30.61 -22.51 19.45
CA ALA A 691 29.17 -22.38 19.61
C ALA A 691 28.77 -21.25 20.58
N LYS A 692 29.52 -21.09 21.68
CA LYS A 692 29.30 -20.02 22.66
C LYS A 692 29.41 -18.61 22.03
N ASN A 693 30.33 -18.39 21.09
CA ASN A 693 30.45 -17.11 20.39
C ASN A 693 29.39 -16.95 19.31
N ILE A 694 29.03 -18.04 18.64
CA ILE A 694 27.93 -18.02 17.65
C ILE A 694 26.60 -17.66 18.33
N LEU A 695 26.31 -18.22 19.48
CA LEU A 695 25.07 -17.99 20.24
C LEU A 695 24.86 -16.51 20.62
N LYS A 696 25.92 -15.75 20.84
CA LYS A 696 25.85 -14.31 21.15
C LYS A 696 25.19 -13.49 20.04
N ARG A 697 25.12 -14.03 18.81
CA ARG A 697 24.50 -13.37 17.66
C ARG A 697 23.04 -13.71 17.47
N PHE A 698 22.47 -14.57 18.32
CA PHE A 698 21.06 -14.94 18.26
C PHE A 698 20.21 -14.00 19.12
N ASP A 699 19.13 -13.57 18.56
CA ASP A 699 18.13 -12.74 19.22
C ASP A 699 16.78 -13.45 19.18
N SER A 700 15.95 -13.35 20.23
CA SER A 700 14.59 -13.84 20.18
C SER A 700 13.69 -12.86 19.39
N ALA A 701 12.55 -13.35 18.92
CA ALA A 701 11.51 -12.49 18.38
C ALA A 701 10.98 -11.51 19.44
N GLY A 702 10.50 -10.34 19.01
CA GLY A 702 9.88 -9.35 19.90
C GLY A 702 8.46 -9.77 20.29
N MET A 703 8.31 -10.39 21.43
CA MET A 703 7.03 -10.85 21.98
C MET A 703 6.68 -10.03 23.22
N SER A 704 5.61 -9.25 23.15
CA SER A 704 5.24 -8.34 24.24
C SER A 704 4.54 -9.05 25.39
N LEU A 705 4.73 -8.56 26.60
CA LEU A 705 3.87 -8.89 27.72
C LEU A 705 2.43 -8.41 27.41
N GLY A 706 1.49 -9.33 27.50
CA GLY A 706 0.10 -9.15 27.02
C GLY A 706 -0.23 -10.05 25.83
N ALA A 707 0.78 -10.38 24.98
CA ALA A 707 0.71 -11.51 24.04
C ALA A 707 1.20 -12.82 24.72
N LEU A 708 2.14 -12.72 25.65
CA LEU A 708 2.64 -13.80 26.48
C LEU A 708 2.27 -13.58 27.95
N SER A 709 2.23 -14.66 28.73
CA SER A 709 2.19 -14.58 30.20
C SER A 709 3.52 -14.07 30.76
N PRO A 710 3.53 -13.49 31.99
CA PRO A 710 4.78 -13.07 32.64
C PRO A 710 5.80 -14.22 32.74
N VAL A 711 5.35 -15.41 33.13
CA VAL A 711 6.21 -16.60 33.23
C VAL A 711 6.88 -16.94 31.91
N ALA A 712 6.13 -17.01 30.81
CA ALA A 712 6.69 -17.33 29.51
C ALA A 712 7.69 -16.25 29.04
N HIS A 713 7.39 -14.98 29.29
CA HIS A 713 8.26 -13.87 28.93
C HIS A 713 9.56 -13.85 29.72
N GLU A 714 9.50 -14.16 31.02
CA GLU A 714 10.68 -14.25 31.88
C GLU A 714 11.53 -15.47 31.55
N THR A 715 10.90 -16.64 31.36
CA THR A 715 11.60 -17.89 31.01
C THR A 715 12.36 -17.74 29.69
N LEU A 716 11.76 -17.05 28.70
CA LEU A 716 12.46 -16.78 27.45
C LEU A 716 13.69 -15.88 27.64
N ALA A 717 13.57 -14.85 28.49
CA ALA A 717 14.69 -13.95 28.77
C ALA A 717 15.81 -14.71 29.51
N GLU A 718 15.45 -15.52 30.48
CA GLU A 718 16.38 -16.36 31.27
C GLU A 718 17.13 -17.34 30.36
N ALA A 719 16.42 -18.09 29.52
CA ALA A 719 17.02 -19.03 28.58
C ALA A 719 18.00 -18.33 27.59
N MET A 720 17.62 -17.18 27.03
CA MET A 720 18.49 -16.45 26.12
C MET A 720 19.73 -15.89 26.85
N ASN A 721 19.59 -15.43 28.07
CA ASN A 721 20.69 -14.92 28.86
C ASN A 721 21.68 -16.05 29.28
N GLU A 722 21.19 -17.23 29.66
CA GLU A 722 22.02 -18.41 29.92
C GLU A 722 22.85 -18.84 28.73
N LEU A 723 22.25 -18.75 27.49
CA LEU A 723 22.96 -19.05 26.27
C LEU A 723 23.95 -17.93 25.86
N GLY A 724 23.95 -16.79 26.53
CA GLY A 724 24.73 -15.60 26.16
C GLY A 724 24.14 -14.86 24.94
N ALA A 725 22.92 -15.20 24.55
CA ALA A 725 22.13 -14.58 23.50
C ALA A 725 21.29 -13.41 24.05
N ARG A 726 20.34 -12.89 23.28
CA ARG A 726 19.52 -11.74 23.69
C ARG A 726 18.03 -12.01 23.48
N SER A 727 17.22 -11.75 24.50
CA SER A 727 15.77 -11.71 24.35
C SER A 727 15.28 -10.29 24.05
N ASN A 728 14.14 -10.20 23.35
CA ASN A 728 13.49 -8.96 22.99
C ASN A 728 12.22 -8.77 23.82
N SER A 729 12.11 -7.66 24.54
CA SER A 729 10.97 -7.35 25.40
C SER A 729 9.63 -7.24 24.63
N GLY A 730 9.70 -7.02 23.32
CA GLY A 730 8.53 -6.61 22.56
C GLY A 730 8.02 -5.23 22.97
N GLU A 731 6.92 -4.82 22.37
CA GLU A 731 6.20 -3.59 22.67
C GLU A 731 5.39 -3.73 23.95
N GLY A 732 5.66 -2.95 24.96
CA GLY A 732 4.85 -2.99 26.19
C GLY A 732 5.59 -2.82 27.49
N GLY A 733 6.88 -2.49 27.43
CA GLY A 733 7.71 -2.29 28.60
C GLY A 733 8.16 -3.59 29.27
N GLU A 734 8.86 -3.42 30.36
CA GLU A 734 9.37 -4.50 31.22
C GLU A 734 9.36 -4.04 32.68
N ASP A 735 9.01 -4.94 33.60
CA ASP A 735 9.01 -4.62 35.03
C ASP A 735 10.44 -4.28 35.50
N SER A 736 10.59 -3.15 36.19
CA SER A 736 11.88 -2.69 36.69
C SER A 736 12.54 -3.68 37.64
N ASN A 737 11.78 -4.55 38.32
CA ASN A 737 12.30 -5.60 39.17
C ASN A 737 13.14 -6.65 38.41
N ARG A 738 13.01 -6.70 37.10
CA ARG A 738 13.76 -7.59 36.21
C ARG A 738 15.11 -7.00 35.80
N HIS A 739 15.31 -5.68 35.97
CA HIS A 739 16.54 -5.00 35.57
C HIS A 739 17.74 -5.57 36.40
N ASN A 740 18.86 -5.78 35.72
CA ASN A 740 20.06 -6.37 36.26
C ASN A 740 19.90 -7.82 36.83
N THR A 741 18.84 -8.52 36.44
CA THR A 741 18.66 -9.93 36.74
C THR A 741 18.79 -10.78 35.46
N ILE A 742 18.92 -12.11 35.64
CA ILE A 742 18.96 -13.05 34.50
C ILE A 742 17.65 -13.04 33.69
N LYS A 743 16.56 -12.53 34.25
CA LYS A 743 15.24 -12.41 33.61
C LYS A 743 15.07 -11.14 32.78
N MET A 744 16.08 -10.28 32.70
CA MET A 744 16.03 -9.02 31.93
C MET A 744 16.11 -9.29 30.43
N SER A 745 15.25 -8.67 29.66
CA SER A 745 15.37 -8.63 28.19
C SER A 745 16.41 -7.60 27.77
N LYS A 746 17.45 -8.05 27.06
CA LYS A 746 18.56 -7.19 26.61
C LYS A 746 18.20 -6.30 25.43
N ILE A 747 17.25 -6.72 24.60
CA ILE A 747 16.71 -5.90 23.53
C ILE A 747 15.42 -5.27 24.03
N LYS A 748 15.35 -3.96 24.04
CA LYS A 748 14.18 -3.20 24.47
C LYS A 748 13.55 -2.50 23.29
N GLN A 749 12.30 -2.85 22.98
CA GLN A 749 11.61 -2.35 21.80
C GLN A 749 10.91 -1.01 22.08
N VAL A 750 11.06 -0.08 21.17
CA VAL A 750 10.43 1.24 21.17
C VAL A 750 9.48 1.31 19.97
N ALA A 751 8.17 1.27 20.23
CA ALA A 751 7.13 1.37 19.22
C ALA A 751 6.42 2.73 19.31
N SER A 752 5.57 3.04 18.34
CA SER A 752 4.85 4.31 18.23
C SER A 752 4.09 4.72 19.50
N GLY A 753 3.38 3.78 20.13
CA GLY A 753 2.62 4.05 21.36
C GLY A 753 3.46 4.24 22.61
N ARG A 754 4.77 3.95 22.54
CA ARG A 754 5.74 4.09 23.67
C ARG A 754 5.28 3.51 25.01
N PHE A 755 4.48 2.46 24.97
CA PHE A 755 3.99 1.80 26.16
C PHE A 755 5.13 1.23 27.01
N GLY A 756 5.24 1.70 28.25
CA GLY A 756 6.28 1.27 29.19
C GLY A 756 7.70 1.74 28.87
N VAL A 757 7.87 2.66 27.91
CA VAL A 757 9.16 3.25 27.57
C VAL A 757 9.48 4.37 28.58
N THR A 758 10.38 4.06 29.52
CA THR A 758 10.87 4.99 30.56
C THR A 758 12.38 5.15 30.45
N PRO A 759 12.97 6.19 31.05
CA PRO A 759 14.41 6.31 31.14
C PRO A 759 15.08 5.06 31.75
N SER A 760 14.52 4.50 32.82
CA SER A 760 15.00 3.26 33.42
C SER A 760 14.95 2.06 32.46
N TYR A 761 13.89 1.95 31.65
CA TYR A 761 13.79 0.94 30.62
C TYR A 761 14.89 1.09 29.56
N LEU A 762 15.13 2.31 29.09
CA LEU A 762 16.10 2.60 28.03
C LEU A 762 17.54 2.39 28.46
N VAL A 763 17.94 2.83 29.65
CA VAL A 763 19.33 2.72 30.13
C VAL A 763 19.75 1.28 30.44
N ASN A 764 18.80 0.38 30.68
CA ASN A 764 19.03 -1.04 30.94
C ASN A 764 18.98 -1.91 29.65
N ALA A 765 19.15 -1.31 28.47
CA ALA A 765 19.16 -2.03 27.21
C ALA A 765 20.58 -2.24 26.68
N GLU A 766 20.89 -3.42 26.14
CA GLU A 766 22.05 -3.62 25.25
C GLU A 766 21.71 -3.18 23.81
N VAL A 767 20.44 -3.36 23.40
CA VAL A 767 19.93 -2.94 22.11
C VAL A 767 18.60 -2.22 22.29
N LEU A 768 18.47 -1.03 21.74
CA LEU A 768 17.22 -0.28 21.61
C LEU A 768 16.67 -0.50 20.21
N GLN A 769 15.50 -1.13 20.09
CA GLN A 769 14.93 -1.47 18.79
C GLN A 769 13.74 -0.58 18.45
N ILE A 770 13.89 0.29 17.47
CA ILE A 770 12.80 1.08 16.90
C ILE A 770 11.94 0.15 16.02
N LYS A 771 10.69 -0.05 16.40
CA LYS A 771 9.73 -0.86 15.64
C LYS A 771 8.98 0.02 14.64
N ILE A 772 9.36 -0.02 13.37
CA ILE A 772 8.64 0.69 12.32
C ILE A 772 7.35 -0.05 11.97
N ALA A 773 7.43 -1.37 11.78
CA ALA A 773 6.29 -2.21 11.44
C ALA A 773 6.42 -3.61 12.04
N GLN A 774 5.35 -4.38 11.99
CA GLN A 774 5.28 -5.77 12.44
C GLN A 774 4.98 -6.70 11.26
N GLY A 775 5.74 -7.78 11.10
CA GLY A 775 5.66 -8.68 9.96
C GLY A 775 4.27 -9.29 9.71
N ALA A 776 3.60 -9.73 10.76
CA ALA A 776 2.26 -10.33 10.65
C ALA A 776 1.15 -9.33 10.25
N LYS A 777 1.36 -8.04 10.44
CA LYS A 777 0.36 -6.99 10.15
C LYS A 777 1.02 -5.64 9.84
N PRO A 778 1.81 -5.55 8.81
CA PRO A 778 2.45 -4.30 8.46
C PRO A 778 1.41 -3.22 8.14
N GLY A 779 1.69 -1.98 8.53
CA GLY A 779 0.81 -0.84 8.30
C GLY A 779 -0.43 -0.73 9.21
N GLU A 780 -0.64 -1.65 10.17
CA GLU A 780 -1.80 -1.60 11.09
C GLU A 780 -1.48 -1.10 12.49
N GLY A 781 -0.23 -1.17 12.88
CA GLY A 781 0.21 -0.89 14.24
C GLY A 781 -0.13 -1.97 15.27
N GLY A 782 0.18 -1.70 16.53
CA GLY A 782 -0.12 -2.57 17.66
C GLY A 782 -1.50 -2.27 18.25
N GLN A 783 -2.24 -3.30 18.62
CA GLN A 783 -3.48 -3.17 19.37
C GLN A 783 -3.55 -4.24 20.47
N LEU A 784 -3.88 -3.83 21.68
CA LEU A 784 -4.19 -4.73 22.77
C LEU A 784 -5.63 -4.46 23.24
N PRO A 785 -6.56 -5.41 23.06
CA PRO A 785 -7.94 -5.25 23.50
C PRO A 785 -8.04 -5.01 25.01
N GLY A 786 -8.99 -4.18 25.43
CA GLY A 786 -9.18 -3.80 26.83
C GLY A 786 -9.33 -5.00 27.78
N GLY A 787 -9.98 -6.08 27.35
CA GLY A 787 -10.11 -7.31 28.14
C GLY A 787 -8.78 -8.02 28.46
N LYS A 788 -7.69 -7.69 27.74
CA LYS A 788 -6.33 -8.18 28.03
C LYS A 788 -5.51 -7.20 28.87
N VAL A 789 -5.98 -5.97 29.09
CA VAL A 789 -5.31 -4.95 29.88
C VAL A 789 -5.73 -5.10 31.34
N ASN A 790 -5.09 -6.03 32.04
CA ASN A 790 -5.23 -6.20 33.49
C ASN A 790 -4.36 -5.19 34.26
N ASP A 791 -4.44 -5.23 35.61
CA ASP A 791 -3.72 -4.28 36.48
C ASP A 791 -2.19 -4.29 36.23
N LEU A 792 -1.59 -5.48 36.05
CA LEU A 792 -0.16 -5.59 35.76
C LEU A 792 0.20 -4.92 34.43
N ILE A 793 -0.55 -5.20 33.37
CA ILE A 793 -0.27 -4.65 32.04
C ILE A 793 -0.54 -3.15 32.04
N ALA A 794 -1.61 -2.70 32.70
CA ALA A 794 -1.91 -1.28 32.85
C ALA A 794 -0.79 -0.54 33.58
N LYS A 795 -0.30 -1.10 34.66
CA LYS A 795 0.84 -0.56 35.42
C LYS A 795 2.10 -0.45 34.55
N LEU A 796 2.46 -1.51 33.82
CA LEU A 796 3.66 -1.55 32.97
C LEU A 796 3.59 -0.62 31.76
N ARG A 797 2.38 -0.40 31.24
CA ARG A 797 2.16 0.44 30.07
C ARG A 797 1.75 1.88 30.42
N PHE A 798 1.69 2.23 31.69
CA PHE A 798 1.24 3.53 32.18
C PHE A 798 -0.16 3.90 31.66
N SER A 799 -1.09 2.96 31.81
CA SER A 799 -2.47 3.06 31.31
C SER A 799 -3.47 2.62 32.38
N THR A 800 -4.75 2.60 32.02
CA THR A 800 -5.84 2.18 32.90
C THR A 800 -6.30 0.76 32.55
N PRO A 801 -6.59 -0.11 33.52
CA PRO A 801 -7.15 -1.44 33.27
C PRO A 801 -8.46 -1.37 32.47
N GLY A 802 -8.68 -2.34 31.57
CA GLY A 802 -9.89 -2.44 30.78
C GLY A 802 -9.96 -1.55 29.55
N ILE A 803 -9.03 -0.62 29.36
CA ILE A 803 -8.99 0.26 28.20
C ILE A 803 -8.17 -0.38 27.07
N THR A 804 -8.70 -0.35 25.83
CA THR A 804 -7.97 -0.79 24.65
C THR A 804 -6.79 0.13 24.37
N LEU A 805 -5.61 -0.46 24.20
CA LEU A 805 -4.38 0.26 23.89
C LEU A 805 -4.06 0.12 22.41
N ILE A 806 -3.82 1.26 21.75
CA ILE A 806 -3.47 1.35 20.34
C ILE A 806 -2.09 1.96 20.21
N SER A 807 -1.19 1.26 19.52
CA SER A 807 0.09 1.80 19.04
C SER A 807 -0.07 2.05 17.56
N PRO A 808 -0.30 3.32 17.14
CA PRO A 808 -0.69 3.56 15.76
C PRO A 808 0.41 3.25 14.75
N PRO A 809 0.08 2.90 13.52
CA PRO A 809 0.96 2.96 12.39
C PRO A 809 0.89 4.37 11.77
N PRO A 810 1.95 4.93 11.30
CA PRO A 810 3.36 4.63 11.50
C PRO A 810 3.79 4.98 12.91
N HIS A 811 5.10 4.89 13.16
CA HIS A 811 5.67 5.54 14.32
C HIS A 811 5.36 7.04 14.23
N HIS A 812 4.59 7.61 15.15
CA HIS A 812 4.00 8.96 15.03
C HIS A 812 5.00 10.09 14.85
N ASP A 813 6.25 9.87 15.19
CA ASP A 813 7.31 10.86 15.09
C ASP A 813 8.16 10.69 13.83
N ILE A 814 7.91 9.68 13.00
CA ILE A 814 8.73 9.33 11.86
C ILE A 814 7.92 9.44 10.58
N TYR A 815 8.12 10.52 9.85
CA TYR A 815 7.56 10.79 8.52
C TYR A 815 8.65 10.93 7.45
N SER A 816 9.92 10.86 7.89
CA SER A 816 11.10 10.96 7.03
C SER A 816 12.29 10.23 7.65
N ILE A 817 13.35 10.03 6.88
CA ILE A 817 14.62 9.47 7.39
C ILE A 817 15.25 10.42 8.43
N GLU A 818 15.04 11.72 8.30
CA GLU A 818 15.53 12.72 9.23
C GLU A 818 14.89 12.61 10.60
N ASP A 819 13.57 12.37 10.64
CA ASP A 819 12.85 12.13 11.89
C ASP A 819 13.35 10.85 12.56
N LEU A 820 13.62 9.81 11.75
CA LEU A 820 14.24 8.58 12.25
C LEU A 820 15.66 8.84 12.80
N ALA A 821 16.46 9.65 12.09
CA ALA A 821 17.80 10.01 12.55
C ALA A 821 17.75 10.79 13.87
N GLN A 822 16.78 11.68 14.04
CA GLN A 822 16.55 12.38 15.30
C GLN A 822 16.19 11.41 16.42
N LEU A 823 15.27 10.47 16.20
CA LEU A 823 14.93 9.48 17.22
C LEU A 823 16.13 8.58 17.57
N ILE A 824 16.93 8.17 16.60
CA ILE A 824 18.16 7.42 16.83
C ILE A 824 19.13 8.23 17.68
N PHE A 825 19.31 9.50 17.37
CA PHE A 825 20.15 10.42 18.13
C PHE A 825 19.66 10.54 19.57
N ASP A 826 18.39 10.79 19.80
CA ASP A 826 17.77 10.93 21.12
C ASP A 826 17.96 9.66 21.97
N LEU A 827 17.74 8.49 21.38
CA LEU A 827 17.98 7.21 22.06
C LEU A 827 19.45 7.01 22.44
N LYS A 828 20.38 7.43 21.56
CA LYS A 828 21.83 7.41 21.84
C LYS A 828 22.24 8.39 22.95
N GLN A 829 21.55 9.54 23.08
CA GLN A 829 21.78 10.46 24.19
C GLN A 829 21.34 9.84 25.53
N VAL A 830 20.25 9.09 25.55
CA VAL A 830 19.77 8.40 26.76
C VAL A 830 20.65 7.21 27.13
N ASN A 831 21.10 6.42 26.14
CA ASN A 831 21.97 5.26 26.37
C ASN A 831 23.02 5.16 25.26
N PRO A 832 24.19 5.86 25.44
CA PRO A 832 25.26 5.87 24.44
C PRO A 832 25.87 4.49 24.15
N ASN A 833 25.78 3.57 25.09
CA ASN A 833 26.38 2.24 25.00
C ASN A 833 25.49 1.23 24.27
N ALA A 834 24.19 1.49 24.19
CA ALA A 834 23.25 0.59 23.50
C ALA A 834 23.39 0.70 21.97
N LEU A 835 23.29 -0.42 21.29
CA LEU A 835 23.08 -0.43 19.84
C LEU A 835 21.65 0.02 19.53
N VAL A 836 21.48 0.87 18.53
CA VAL A 836 20.15 1.24 18.05
C VAL A 836 19.82 0.43 16.80
N SER A 837 18.78 -0.40 16.91
CA SER A 837 18.27 -1.25 15.84
C SER A 837 17.01 -0.64 15.23
N VAL A 838 16.86 -0.71 13.92
CA VAL A 838 15.62 -0.36 13.22
C VAL A 838 15.02 -1.62 12.60
N LYS A 839 13.78 -1.94 12.98
CA LYS A 839 13.05 -3.10 12.48
C LYS A 839 12.13 -2.72 11.32
N LEU A 840 12.44 -3.27 10.14
CA LEU A 840 11.68 -3.13 8.89
C LEU A 840 10.98 -4.45 8.55
N VAL A 841 9.99 -4.39 7.67
CA VAL A 841 9.30 -5.57 7.14
C VAL A 841 9.62 -5.73 5.65
N ALA A 842 9.82 -6.97 5.24
CA ALA A 842 10.14 -7.32 3.85
C ALA A 842 8.99 -6.94 2.91
N GLU A 843 9.34 -6.15 1.90
CA GLU A 843 8.51 -5.79 0.74
C GLU A 843 9.43 -5.32 -0.40
N PRO A 844 8.95 -5.23 -1.63
CA PRO A 844 9.73 -4.62 -2.70
C PRO A 844 10.08 -3.16 -2.40
N GLY A 845 11.38 -2.80 -2.47
CA GLY A 845 11.87 -1.47 -2.12
C GLY A 845 12.47 -1.35 -0.71
N VAL A 846 12.35 -2.37 0.13
CA VAL A 846 12.91 -2.36 1.50
C VAL A 846 14.43 -2.10 1.52
N GLY A 847 15.13 -2.49 0.46
CA GLY A 847 16.57 -2.23 0.32
C GLY A 847 16.88 -0.74 0.25
N THR A 848 16.08 0.04 -0.47
CA THR A 848 16.24 1.50 -0.55
C THR A 848 15.95 2.17 0.79
N ILE A 849 14.88 1.72 1.47
CA ILE A 849 14.55 2.18 2.83
C ILE A 849 15.71 1.89 3.79
N ALA A 850 16.29 0.68 3.71
CA ALA A 850 17.43 0.28 4.53
C ALA A 850 18.67 1.15 4.29
N CYS A 851 18.93 1.58 3.06
CA CYS A 851 20.00 2.56 2.77
C CYS A 851 19.73 3.89 3.47
N GLY A 852 18.50 4.37 3.51
CA GLY A 852 18.11 5.55 4.27
C GLY A 852 18.32 5.36 5.78
N VAL A 853 17.90 4.21 6.31
CA VAL A 853 18.10 3.86 7.73
C VAL A 853 19.58 3.80 8.11
N ALA A 854 20.42 3.27 7.23
CA ALA A 854 21.88 3.26 7.45
C ALA A 854 22.47 4.69 7.46
N LYS A 855 21.98 5.57 6.59
CA LYS A 855 22.36 7.01 6.57
C LYS A 855 21.86 7.76 7.82
N ALA A 856 20.80 7.29 8.45
CA ALA A 856 20.30 7.79 9.73
C ALA A 856 21.12 7.30 10.94
N TYR A 857 22.24 6.62 10.72
CA TYR A 857 23.18 6.11 11.73
C TYR A 857 22.60 5.00 12.63
N ALA A 858 21.69 4.19 12.13
CA ALA A 858 21.29 2.97 12.82
C ALA A 858 22.46 1.96 12.92
N ASP A 859 22.69 1.37 14.08
CA ASP A 859 23.73 0.35 14.27
C ASP A 859 23.35 -1.00 13.68
N LEU A 860 22.04 -1.32 13.68
CA LEU A 860 21.51 -2.61 13.23
C LEU A 860 20.24 -2.38 12.39
N ILE A 861 20.07 -3.16 11.33
CA ILE A 861 18.83 -3.22 10.57
C ILE A 861 18.27 -4.63 10.66
N THR A 862 17.04 -4.74 11.15
CA THR A 862 16.33 -6.01 11.31
C THR A 862 15.26 -6.14 10.24
N ILE A 863 15.27 -7.22 9.45
CA ILE A 863 14.25 -7.50 8.42
C ILE A 863 13.33 -8.61 8.90
N SER A 864 12.05 -8.29 9.04
CA SER A 864 10.97 -9.25 9.37
C SER A 864 10.28 -9.73 8.10
N GLY A 865 9.76 -10.95 8.12
CA GLY A 865 8.90 -11.49 7.07
C GLY A 865 7.40 -11.39 7.39
N HIS A 866 6.57 -11.78 6.42
CA HIS A 866 5.11 -11.87 6.55
C HIS A 866 4.66 -12.93 7.57
N ASP A 867 5.51 -13.89 7.87
CA ASP A 867 5.24 -15.07 8.70
C ASP A 867 5.44 -14.86 10.20
N GLY A 868 5.57 -13.61 10.64
CA GLY A 868 5.65 -13.25 12.05
C GLY A 868 4.34 -13.43 12.81
N GLY A 869 4.44 -13.50 14.15
CA GLY A 869 3.30 -13.68 15.04
C GLY A 869 2.59 -12.37 15.42
N THR A 870 1.31 -12.48 15.77
CA THR A 870 0.52 -11.37 16.32
C THR A 870 -0.46 -11.85 17.37
N GLY A 871 -0.84 -10.97 18.32
CA GLY A 871 -1.90 -11.25 19.28
C GLY A 871 -3.29 -11.26 18.67
N ALA A 872 -3.55 -10.43 17.69
CA ALA A 872 -4.77 -10.40 16.87
C ALA A 872 -4.57 -9.49 15.65
N SER A 873 -5.11 -9.90 14.49
CA SER A 873 -5.15 -9.09 13.26
C SER A 873 -6.22 -9.61 12.32
N PRO A 874 -6.73 -8.77 11.37
CA PRO A 874 -7.55 -9.25 10.27
C PRO A 874 -6.85 -10.34 9.47
N LEU A 875 -7.60 -11.34 9.03
CA LEU A 875 -7.07 -12.48 8.27
C LEU A 875 -6.44 -12.05 6.96
N SER A 876 -6.97 -11.02 6.31
CA SER A 876 -6.40 -10.46 5.07
C SER A 876 -4.98 -9.92 5.27
N SER A 877 -4.68 -9.35 6.44
CA SER A 877 -3.33 -8.90 6.77
C SER A 877 -2.38 -10.06 7.09
N ILE A 878 -2.82 -11.01 7.94
CA ILE A 878 -1.99 -12.15 8.31
C ILE A 878 -1.58 -12.96 7.08
N ARG A 879 -2.52 -13.19 6.16
CA ARG A 879 -2.30 -14.07 5.01
C ARG A 879 -1.62 -13.38 3.83
N PHE A 880 -1.86 -12.09 3.61
CA PHE A 880 -1.54 -11.47 2.32
C PHE A 880 -0.66 -10.22 2.39
N ALA A 881 -0.40 -9.65 3.58
CA ALA A 881 0.45 -8.47 3.69
C ALA A 881 1.92 -8.85 3.90
N GLY A 882 2.84 -8.10 3.27
CA GLY A 882 4.28 -8.31 3.38
C GLY A 882 4.80 -9.54 2.61
N SER A 883 6.11 -9.58 2.43
CA SER A 883 6.82 -10.58 1.63
C SER A 883 7.67 -11.51 2.51
N PRO A 884 8.15 -12.65 1.97
CA PRO A 884 9.11 -13.49 2.67
C PRO A 884 10.37 -12.71 3.05
N TRP A 885 10.85 -12.89 4.29
CA TRP A 885 12.03 -12.17 4.78
C TRP A 885 13.29 -12.48 3.97
N GLU A 886 13.38 -13.67 3.37
CA GLU A 886 14.51 -14.09 2.55
C GLU A 886 14.71 -13.15 1.35
N LEU A 887 13.61 -12.70 0.72
CA LEU A 887 13.64 -11.72 -0.37
C LEU A 887 14.04 -10.33 0.15
N GLY A 888 13.46 -9.90 1.25
CA GLY A 888 13.77 -8.60 1.84
C GLY A 888 15.20 -8.50 2.33
N LEU A 889 15.73 -9.56 2.95
CA LEU A 889 17.10 -9.61 3.43
C LEU A 889 18.09 -9.55 2.26
N ALA A 890 17.87 -10.34 1.20
CA ALA A 890 18.71 -10.35 0.03
C ALA A 890 18.73 -8.99 -0.68
N GLU A 891 17.56 -8.37 -0.86
CA GLU A 891 17.44 -7.03 -1.43
C GLU A 891 18.16 -5.98 -0.59
N THR A 892 17.95 -5.99 0.72
CA THR A 892 18.58 -5.07 1.66
C THR A 892 20.11 -5.19 1.63
N HIS A 893 20.62 -6.41 1.64
CA HIS A 893 22.06 -6.65 1.58
C HIS A 893 22.67 -6.13 0.27
N GLN A 894 22.02 -6.40 -0.87
CA GLN A 894 22.48 -5.92 -2.17
C GLN A 894 22.45 -4.38 -2.26
N ALA A 895 21.36 -3.77 -1.81
CA ALA A 895 21.20 -2.31 -1.83
C ALA A 895 22.26 -1.61 -0.99
N LEU A 896 22.50 -2.07 0.23
CA LEU A 896 23.54 -1.53 1.12
C LEU A 896 24.94 -1.67 0.51
N ARG A 897 25.24 -2.80 -0.11
CA ARG A 897 26.54 -2.99 -0.78
C ARG A 897 26.71 -2.08 -2.01
N SER A 898 25.63 -1.87 -2.77
CA SER A 898 25.66 -1.00 -3.96
C SER A 898 25.74 0.49 -3.63
N ALA A 899 25.20 0.90 -2.48
CA ALA A 899 25.20 2.29 -2.04
C ALA A 899 26.56 2.83 -1.55
N GLY A 900 27.61 2.01 -1.55
CA GLY A 900 28.96 2.38 -1.08
C GLY A 900 29.28 1.88 0.33
N PRO A 901 30.38 2.28 0.96
CA PRO A 901 30.92 1.61 2.13
C PRO A 901 30.07 1.80 3.37
N VAL A 902 28.97 1.09 3.45
CA VAL A 902 28.38 0.72 4.73
C VAL A 902 29.22 -0.44 5.23
N SER A 903 30.30 -0.13 5.90
CA SER A 903 31.19 -1.14 6.46
C SER A 903 30.43 -1.93 7.53
N TYR A 904 30.22 -3.22 7.28
CA TYR A 904 29.77 -4.21 8.27
C TYR A 904 28.45 -3.90 8.99
N THR A 905 27.36 -3.71 8.26
CA THR A 905 26.02 -3.83 8.80
C THR A 905 25.73 -5.30 9.04
N HIS A 906 25.58 -5.71 10.29
CA HIS A 906 25.07 -7.04 10.61
C HIS A 906 23.58 -7.08 10.30
N LEU A 907 23.19 -7.64 9.17
CA LEU A 907 21.79 -7.92 8.84
C LEU A 907 21.34 -9.14 9.63
N ARG A 908 20.27 -9.00 10.40
CA ARG A 908 19.65 -10.11 11.12
C ARG A 908 18.22 -10.27 10.68
N ALA A 909 17.82 -11.46 10.31
CA ALA A 909 16.42 -11.81 10.12
C ALA A 909 15.79 -12.01 11.49
N HIS A 910 14.81 -11.17 11.83
CA HIS A 910 14.11 -11.20 13.10
C HIS A 910 12.75 -11.81 12.89
N GLU A 911 12.44 -12.85 13.17
CA GLU A 911 11.23 -13.65 13.07
C GLU A 911 11.54 -15.00 12.45
N THR A 912 12.49 -15.66 13.07
CA THR A 912 12.46 -17.10 12.99
C THR A 912 11.23 -17.55 13.78
N ARG A 913 10.46 -18.43 13.20
CA ARG A 913 9.30 -19.07 13.82
C ARG A 913 9.66 -19.96 15.03
N ARG A 914 10.68 -19.59 15.81
CA ARG A 914 11.13 -20.37 16.98
C ARG A 914 11.66 -19.50 18.10
#